data_55a9ad8c6e9d7d4078f0386094181ecf
#
_entry.id   55a9ad8c6e9d7d4078f0386094181ecf
#
_cell.length_a   1.000
_cell.length_b   1.000
_cell.length_c   1.000
_cell.angle_alpha   90.00
_cell.angle_beta   90.00
_cell.angle_gamma   90.00
#
_symmetry.space_group_name_H-M   'P 1'
#
loop_
_entity.id
_entity.type
_entity.pdbx_description
1 polymer ?
#
loop_
_entity_poly.entity_id
_entity_poly.type
_entity_poly.pdbx_seq_one_letter_code
_entity_poly.pdbx_strand_id
1 'polypeptide(L)'
;MWKKSQNTAYNLVFAIFLLLNFKTSNARSERGTPRRGVVAWVTMKRWLGHLNSQGELLRIDRPVDVEYEAGAIADLLVKNNGPAVIFSQPRLADGTISEIPLVMNLFGSKQRTLKALGVVREDEIGQRMVAMMKPDIGLFVKRPWKALPLAKDAMAMPPKKKRTGACQRVKLPLDLTKLPIPKTWPMDGGNFVTLPLVITKNSNTGEHNMGMYRAQVFGPKEIGLHWQIHKHGADHAAMHGKDAKMPVAICIGGPPELIFSAISPLPDNLSEYQFAGILGRKSLPITKALTQDLMIPANADIVIEGYCVPSETRREGPFGDHFGFYSLTGQYPVLHVTAITARKDAVLPATIVGLPPMEDGYLGEAIGRQFSPVLKFQHRDVSSVHLPMETGFHNLAIVASKQRYPRQARKTALGLLGAGQMMFLKSIVAIDENQDPRDLEALLNCLNDKVDPATDLIVLKGQVADALEAASKYENVHDKLIIDATTLAKADPRGDDEPLEGSYSQHTPQWRQYAGSEKASQYPAPKPEDIPALLANVLKLDLVSDARMLRDSMLVISTSVEGRPSVKTGCDPSLLNEEENTLLDSQELARREQIIQLRNSIWQLDNKNGIRWLFITDDDLDLHAEGARKRLLWQLTCRFDVERGLTFDENKSRLCWNATTPIPSKAHGTRRWPAITLHDEATLAKVASHPELAGYSWPQHLTFHDSVKPKES
;
A
#
# COMPACT_ATOMS: atom_id res chain seq x y z
N MET A 1 -16.19 -3.41 -32.66
CA MET A 1 -15.47 -4.66 -32.94
C MET A 1 -15.11 -5.47 -31.69
N TRP A 2 -14.75 -4.86 -30.58
CA TRP A 2 -14.30 -5.56 -29.35
C TRP A 2 -15.41 -6.37 -28.63
N LYS A 3 -16.64 -5.87 -28.54
CA LYS A 3 -17.79 -6.62 -27.97
C LYS A 3 -18.14 -7.91 -28.72
N LYS A 4 -17.85 -8.01 -30.02
CA LYS A 4 -18.04 -9.25 -30.80
C LYS A 4 -16.97 -10.30 -30.51
N SER A 5 -15.73 -9.91 -30.17
CA SER A 5 -14.66 -10.87 -29.90
C SER A 5 -14.78 -11.53 -28.51
N GLN A 6 -15.33 -10.80 -27.51
CA GLN A 6 -15.56 -11.38 -26.18
C GLN A 6 -16.66 -12.43 -26.21
N ASN A 7 -17.76 -12.19 -26.93
CA ASN A 7 -18.79 -13.21 -27.13
C ASN A 7 -18.27 -14.44 -27.87
N THR A 8 -17.27 -14.28 -28.73
CA THR A 8 -16.68 -15.40 -29.49
C THR A 8 -15.80 -16.28 -28.59
N ALA A 9 -15.03 -15.70 -27.66
CA ALA A 9 -14.23 -16.46 -26.70
C ALA A 9 -15.11 -17.19 -25.67
N TYR A 10 -16.16 -16.53 -25.15
CA TYR A 10 -17.16 -17.14 -24.28
C TYR A 10 -17.92 -18.28 -24.97
N ASN A 11 -18.35 -18.04 -26.21
CA ASN A 11 -19.07 -19.04 -27.00
C ASN A 11 -18.17 -20.22 -27.43
N LEU A 12 -16.86 -20.00 -27.61
CA LEU A 12 -15.93 -21.08 -27.97
C LEU A 12 -15.62 -21.96 -26.75
N VAL A 13 -15.44 -21.41 -25.56
CA VAL A 13 -15.28 -22.19 -24.33
C VAL A 13 -16.57 -22.94 -23.99
N PHE A 14 -17.74 -22.35 -24.24
CA PHE A 14 -19.03 -22.97 -24.04
C PHE A 14 -19.32 -24.05 -25.12
N ALA A 15 -18.91 -23.82 -26.36
CA ALA A 15 -19.02 -24.80 -27.46
C ALA A 15 -18.10 -26.01 -27.26
N ILE A 16 -16.88 -25.81 -26.74
CA ILE A 16 -15.97 -26.91 -26.38
C ILE A 16 -16.57 -27.73 -25.22
N PHE A 17 -17.29 -27.11 -24.29
CA PHE A 17 -17.97 -27.78 -23.18
C PHE A 17 -19.20 -28.62 -23.68
N LEU A 18 -19.92 -28.12 -24.66
CA LEU A 18 -21.04 -28.85 -25.30
C LEU A 18 -20.58 -30.02 -26.19
N LEU A 19 -19.40 -29.92 -26.78
CA LEU A 19 -18.79 -31.00 -27.58
C LEU A 19 -18.16 -32.12 -26.74
N LEU A 20 -17.85 -31.82 -25.45
CA LEU A 20 -17.32 -32.78 -24.51
C LEU A 20 -18.42 -33.29 -23.56
N ASN A 21 -19.47 -33.93 -24.12
CA ASN A 21 -20.47 -34.66 -23.33
C ASN A 21 -19.82 -35.79 -22.52
N PHE A 22 -19.25 -35.46 -21.37
CA PHE A 22 -18.76 -36.45 -20.41
C PHE A 22 -19.92 -37.02 -19.61
N LYS A 23 -20.35 -38.21 -19.97
CA LYS A 23 -21.06 -39.12 -19.08
C LYS A 23 -20.13 -39.40 -17.89
N THR A 24 -20.51 -38.90 -16.72
CA THR A 24 -19.85 -39.27 -15.46
C THR A 24 -20.15 -40.74 -15.14
N SER A 25 -19.21 -41.61 -15.46
CA SER A 25 -19.20 -42.95 -14.88
C SER A 25 -18.58 -42.87 -13.49
N ASN A 26 -19.32 -43.35 -12.50
CA ASN A 26 -18.85 -43.61 -11.16
C ASN A 26 -17.69 -44.61 -11.16
N ALA A 27 -16.48 -44.17 -11.10
CA ALA A 27 -15.33 -44.99 -10.77
C ALA A 27 -14.87 -44.62 -9.32
N ARG A 28 -15.09 -45.52 -8.38
CA ARG A 28 -14.42 -45.53 -7.09
C ARG A 28 -12.92 -45.69 -7.37
N SER A 29 -12.13 -44.68 -7.07
CA SER A 29 -10.67 -44.75 -7.09
C SER A 29 -10.12 -44.96 -5.71
N GLU A 30 -9.20 -45.87 -5.68
CA GLU A 30 -8.37 -46.31 -4.56
C GLU A 30 -7.60 -45.15 -3.87
N ARG A 31 -7.29 -45.40 -2.60
CA ARG A 31 -6.57 -44.47 -1.70
C ARG A 31 -5.19 -44.12 -2.23
N GLY A 32 -5.09 -42.95 -2.81
CA GLY A 32 -3.83 -42.26 -3.11
C GLY A 32 -3.71 -41.01 -2.25
N THR A 33 -2.48 -40.70 -1.80
CA THR A 33 -2.08 -39.51 -1.03
C THR A 33 -2.88 -38.26 -1.34
N PRO A 34 -3.28 -37.45 -0.35
CA PRO A 34 -4.11 -36.28 -0.58
C PRO A 34 -3.35 -35.28 -1.46
N ARG A 35 -3.78 -35.10 -2.71
CA ARG A 35 -3.43 -33.92 -3.50
C ARG A 35 -3.84 -32.71 -2.65
N ARG A 36 -2.89 -31.83 -2.29
CA ARG A 36 -3.16 -30.56 -1.62
C ARG A 36 -4.15 -29.77 -2.48
N GLY A 37 -5.43 -29.93 -2.19
CA GLY A 37 -6.52 -29.17 -2.82
C GLY A 37 -6.48 -27.74 -2.29
N VAL A 38 -6.66 -26.78 -3.17
CA VAL A 38 -6.89 -25.37 -2.82
C VAL A 38 -8.09 -25.33 -1.88
N VAL A 39 -7.91 -24.83 -0.66
CA VAL A 39 -8.97 -24.70 0.33
C VAL A 39 -9.67 -23.37 0.10
N ALA A 40 -10.91 -23.39 -0.37
CA ALA A 40 -11.77 -22.21 -0.36
C ALA A 40 -12.28 -21.97 1.07
N TRP A 41 -11.98 -20.80 1.62
CA TRP A 41 -12.41 -20.41 2.96
C TRP A 41 -13.85 -19.90 2.94
N VAL A 42 -14.83 -20.71 3.00
CA VAL A 42 -16.24 -20.33 2.86
C VAL A 42 -16.72 -19.28 3.89
N THR A 43 -16.00 -19.10 5.01
CA THR A 43 -16.35 -18.16 6.09
C THR A 43 -15.09 -17.74 6.87
N MET A 44 -15.14 -16.59 7.55
CA MET A 44 -14.09 -16.15 8.47
C MET A 44 -13.83 -17.19 9.59
N LYS A 45 -14.88 -17.77 10.14
CA LYS A 45 -14.74 -18.83 11.17
C LYS A 45 -13.88 -20.01 10.71
N ARG A 46 -14.01 -20.45 9.46
CA ARG A 46 -13.16 -21.53 8.93
C ARG A 46 -11.71 -21.10 8.79
N TRP A 47 -11.48 -19.86 8.38
CA TRP A 47 -10.14 -19.28 8.34
C TRP A 47 -9.51 -19.23 9.73
N LEU A 48 -10.22 -18.70 10.72
CA LEU A 48 -9.77 -18.67 12.12
C LEU A 48 -9.51 -20.07 12.68
N GLY A 49 -10.38 -21.04 12.37
CA GLY A 49 -10.17 -22.44 12.75
C GLY A 49 -8.89 -23.03 12.15
N HIS A 50 -8.56 -22.67 10.92
CA HIS A 50 -7.30 -23.07 10.30
C HIS A 50 -6.11 -22.40 11.00
N LEU A 51 -6.14 -21.09 11.22
CA LEU A 51 -5.06 -20.39 11.93
C LEU A 51 -4.82 -21.00 13.32
N ASN A 52 -5.89 -21.28 14.05
CA ASN A 52 -5.80 -21.94 15.36
C ASN A 52 -5.14 -23.32 15.28
N SER A 53 -5.51 -24.13 14.28
CA SER A 53 -4.90 -25.46 14.07
C SER A 53 -3.43 -25.44 13.69
N GLN A 54 -2.93 -24.28 13.22
CA GLN A 54 -1.52 -24.07 12.85
C GLN A 54 -0.73 -23.35 13.95
N GLY A 55 -1.34 -23.02 15.09
CA GLY A 55 -0.70 -22.19 16.13
C GLY A 55 -0.54 -20.72 15.72
N GLU A 56 -1.26 -20.26 14.71
CA GLU A 56 -1.21 -18.91 14.13
C GLU A 56 -2.35 -18.00 14.64
N LEU A 57 -3.01 -18.39 15.75
CA LEU A 57 -4.07 -17.60 16.37
C LEU A 57 -3.86 -17.52 17.89
N LEU A 58 -3.54 -16.34 18.38
CA LEU A 58 -3.53 -16.01 19.79
C LEU A 58 -4.96 -15.70 20.24
N ARG A 59 -5.40 -16.29 21.35
CA ARG A 59 -6.70 -15.98 21.96
C ARG A 59 -6.47 -15.24 23.27
N ILE A 60 -7.15 -14.09 23.42
CA ILE A 60 -7.19 -13.33 24.66
C ILE A 60 -8.64 -13.37 25.16
N ASP A 61 -8.87 -14.08 26.27
CA ASP A 61 -10.22 -14.35 26.79
C ASP A 61 -10.64 -13.37 27.92
N ARG A 62 -9.75 -12.48 28.35
CA ARG A 62 -10.06 -11.38 29.27
C ARG A 62 -10.57 -10.15 28.54
N PRO A 63 -11.26 -9.22 29.23
CA PRO A 63 -11.67 -7.95 28.65
C PRO A 63 -10.49 -7.15 28.11
N VAL A 64 -10.61 -6.70 26.85
CA VAL A 64 -9.64 -5.84 26.15
C VAL A 64 -10.39 -4.64 25.57
N ASP A 65 -9.91 -3.43 25.81
CA ASP A 65 -10.55 -2.22 25.28
C ASP A 65 -10.40 -2.15 23.75
N VAL A 66 -11.51 -1.91 23.07
CA VAL A 66 -11.51 -1.68 21.62
C VAL A 66 -10.84 -0.37 21.26
N GLU A 67 -10.78 0.58 22.20
CA GLU A 67 -10.05 1.83 22.08
C GLU A 67 -8.61 1.64 22.56
N TYR A 68 -7.68 1.88 21.66
CA TYR A 68 -6.22 1.86 21.80
C TYR A 68 -5.62 0.48 22.12
N GLU A 69 -6.07 -0.23 23.16
CA GLU A 69 -5.44 -1.46 23.65
C GLU A 69 -5.43 -2.59 22.61
N ALA A 70 -6.58 -2.88 22.00
CA ALA A 70 -6.66 -3.93 20.97
C ALA A 70 -5.78 -3.60 19.75
N GLY A 71 -5.75 -2.32 19.33
CA GLY A 71 -4.88 -1.83 18.26
C GLY A 71 -3.40 -1.98 18.61
N ALA A 72 -2.99 -1.59 19.80
CA ALA A 72 -1.60 -1.69 20.25
C ALA A 72 -1.11 -3.14 20.38
N ILE A 73 -1.98 -4.06 20.83
CA ILE A 73 -1.67 -5.50 20.83
C ILE A 73 -1.45 -6.00 19.40
N ALA A 74 -2.32 -5.63 18.47
CA ALA A 74 -2.19 -6.02 17.07
C ALA A 74 -0.91 -5.44 16.43
N ASP A 75 -0.57 -4.21 16.73
CA ASP A 75 0.67 -3.53 16.30
C ASP A 75 1.92 -4.26 16.82
N LEU A 76 1.97 -4.56 18.12
CA LEU A 76 3.06 -5.33 18.70
C LEU A 76 3.24 -6.68 18.01
N LEU A 77 2.13 -7.40 17.77
CA LEU A 77 2.18 -8.70 17.14
C LEU A 77 2.66 -8.64 15.68
N VAL A 78 2.15 -7.70 14.86
CA VAL A 78 2.58 -7.60 13.46
C VAL A 78 4.06 -7.24 13.34
N LYS A 79 4.56 -6.35 14.20
CA LYS A 79 5.97 -5.93 14.23
C LYS A 79 6.93 -7.04 14.66
N ASN A 80 6.42 -8.06 15.38
CA ASN A 80 7.16 -9.24 15.79
C ASN A 80 6.90 -10.47 14.92
N ASN A 81 6.26 -10.33 13.76
CA ASN A 81 5.78 -11.45 12.95
C ASN A 81 4.90 -12.44 13.75
N GLY A 82 4.23 -11.95 14.78
CA GLY A 82 3.37 -12.71 15.67
C GLY A 82 2.08 -13.19 15.01
N PRO A 83 1.29 -14.03 15.69
CA PRO A 83 0.06 -14.62 15.17
C PRO A 83 -1.06 -13.59 14.99
N ALA A 84 -2.13 -13.98 14.29
CA ALA A 84 -3.41 -13.29 14.38
C ALA A 84 -3.93 -13.33 15.83
N VAL A 85 -4.74 -12.35 16.23
CA VAL A 85 -5.30 -12.31 17.58
C VAL A 85 -6.81 -12.22 17.55
N ILE A 86 -7.46 -12.98 18.45
CA ILE A 86 -8.90 -12.88 18.72
C ILE A 86 -9.12 -12.41 20.15
N PHE A 87 -9.82 -11.32 20.31
CA PHE A 87 -10.30 -10.79 21.58
C PHE A 87 -11.72 -11.33 21.80
N SER A 88 -11.85 -12.28 22.75
CA SER A 88 -13.15 -12.94 23.02
C SER A 88 -14.12 -12.04 23.76
N GLN A 89 -13.62 -11.06 24.51
CA GLN A 89 -14.39 -10.11 25.32
C GLN A 89 -13.98 -8.67 25.03
N PRO A 90 -14.27 -8.13 23.81
CA PRO A 90 -13.94 -6.75 23.50
C PRO A 90 -14.81 -5.80 24.33
N ARG A 91 -14.18 -4.91 25.11
CA ARG A 91 -14.83 -3.91 25.96
C ARG A 91 -15.04 -2.63 25.15
N LEU A 92 -16.28 -2.21 25.03
CA LEU A 92 -16.71 -1.01 24.32
C LEU A 92 -16.41 0.25 25.14
N ALA A 93 -16.51 1.42 24.50
CA ALA A 93 -16.25 2.73 25.14
C ALA A 93 -17.18 3.00 26.34
N ASP A 94 -18.39 2.43 26.36
CA ASP A 94 -19.32 2.53 27.49
C ASP A 94 -19.04 1.52 28.61
N GLY A 95 -17.95 0.74 28.52
CA GLY A 95 -17.54 -0.28 29.48
C GLY A 95 -18.24 -1.62 29.33
N THR A 96 -19.23 -1.75 28.44
CA THR A 96 -19.92 -3.03 28.21
C THR A 96 -19.08 -3.98 27.36
N ILE A 97 -19.26 -5.28 27.51
CA ILE A 97 -18.58 -6.31 26.71
C ILE A 97 -19.43 -6.63 25.47
N SER A 98 -18.82 -6.58 24.30
CA SER A 98 -19.48 -6.98 23.07
C SER A 98 -19.64 -8.50 23.00
N GLU A 99 -20.81 -8.98 22.53
CA GLU A 99 -21.04 -10.40 22.24
C GLU A 99 -20.32 -10.86 20.95
N ILE A 100 -19.89 -9.91 20.10
CA ILE A 100 -19.16 -10.19 18.86
C ILE A 100 -17.66 -10.05 19.14
N PRO A 101 -16.85 -11.12 18.96
CA PRO A 101 -15.41 -11.03 19.12
C PRO A 101 -14.76 -10.11 18.06
N LEU A 102 -13.71 -9.40 18.48
CA LEU A 102 -12.86 -8.63 17.60
C LEU A 102 -11.66 -9.47 17.16
N VAL A 103 -11.26 -9.41 15.89
CA VAL A 103 -10.12 -10.17 15.34
C VAL A 103 -9.21 -9.24 14.58
N MET A 104 -7.90 -9.29 14.86
CA MET A 104 -6.91 -8.41 14.23
C MET A 104 -5.66 -9.20 13.81
N ASN A 105 -4.80 -8.56 13.01
CA ASN A 105 -3.56 -9.14 12.48
C ASN A 105 -3.79 -10.46 11.70
N LEU A 106 -4.91 -10.56 10.98
CA LEU A 106 -5.31 -11.75 10.23
C LEU A 106 -4.36 -12.09 9.08
N PHE A 107 -3.75 -11.09 8.48
CA PHE A 107 -2.92 -11.18 7.28
C PHE A 107 -1.48 -10.68 7.49
N GLY A 108 -1.08 -10.37 8.72
CA GLY A 108 0.20 -9.76 9.08
C GLY A 108 1.42 -10.68 8.92
N SER A 109 1.41 -11.57 7.92
CA SER A 109 2.60 -12.25 7.43
C SER A 109 2.41 -12.75 5.99
N LYS A 110 3.51 -12.86 5.26
CA LYS A 110 3.53 -13.42 3.90
C LYS A 110 2.90 -14.82 3.84
N GLN A 111 3.18 -15.67 4.82
CA GLN A 111 2.65 -17.03 4.84
C GLN A 111 1.14 -17.04 5.06
N ARG A 112 0.63 -16.19 5.96
CA ARG A 112 -0.83 -16.06 6.19
C ARG A 112 -1.55 -15.55 4.96
N THR A 113 -0.99 -14.54 4.24
CA THR A 113 -1.60 -14.04 3.00
C THR A 113 -1.68 -15.10 1.90
N LEU A 114 -0.61 -15.90 1.69
CA LEU A 114 -0.63 -17.01 0.73
C LEU A 114 -1.66 -18.08 1.10
N LYS A 115 -1.72 -18.46 2.38
CA LYS A 115 -2.71 -19.43 2.88
C LYS A 115 -4.13 -18.89 2.76
N ALA A 116 -4.36 -17.61 3.07
CA ALA A 116 -5.66 -16.96 2.92
C ALA A 116 -6.15 -16.97 1.47
N LEU A 117 -5.26 -16.72 0.52
CA LEU A 117 -5.53 -16.81 -0.91
C LEU A 117 -5.61 -18.25 -1.45
N GLY A 118 -5.27 -19.26 -0.63
CA GLY A 118 -5.28 -20.67 -1.04
C GLY A 118 -4.25 -20.98 -2.13
N VAL A 119 -3.13 -20.26 -2.18
CA VAL A 119 -2.05 -20.43 -3.16
C VAL A 119 -0.74 -20.84 -2.50
N VAL A 120 0.11 -21.49 -3.29
CA VAL A 120 1.46 -21.88 -2.85
C VAL A 120 2.50 -20.89 -3.36
N ARG A 121 2.29 -20.34 -4.56
CA ARG A 121 3.18 -19.38 -5.18
C ARG A 121 2.55 -18.00 -5.19
N GLU A 122 3.37 -16.99 -5.01
CA GLU A 122 2.95 -15.60 -4.94
C GLU A 122 2.30 -15.06 -6.22
N ASP A 123 2.67 -15.61 -7.38
CA ASP A 123 2.21 -15.17 -8.70
C ASP A 123 1.09 -16.04 -9.30
N GLU A 124 0.61 -17.05 -8.57
CA GLU A 124 -0.29 -18.07 -9.11
C GLU A 124 -1.60 -17.49 -9.66
N ILE A 125 -2.19 -16.55 -8.95
CA ILE A 125 -3.47 -15.93 -9.35
C ILE A 125 -3.28 -15.12 -10.64
N GLY A 126 -2.25 -14.29 -10.71
CA GLY A 126 -1.95 -13.51 -11.89
C GLY A 126 -1.64 -14.37 -13.11
N GLN A 127 -0.93 -15.49 -12.92
CA GLN A 127 -0.72 -16.48 -13.99
C GLN A 127 -2.03 -17.07 -14.51
N ARG A 128 -2.98 -17.36 -13.61
CA ARG A 128 -4.33 -17.83 -13.99
C ARG A 128 -5.09 -16.74 -14.76
N MET A 129 -4.99 -15.47 -14.32
CA MET A 129 -5.61 -14.34 -15.03
C MET A 129 -5.03 -14.18 -16.44
N VAL A 130 -3.71 -14.21 -16.59
CA VAL A 130 -3.06 -14.15 -17.91
C VAL A 130 -3.49 -15.31 -18.80
N ALA A 131 -3.59 -16.53 -18.24
CA ALA A 131 -4.07 -17.69 -18.98
C ALA A 131 -5.53 -17.54 -19.44
N MET A 132 -6.39 -16.85 -18.67
CA MET A 132 -7.76 -16.52 -19.10
C MET A 132 -7.79 -15.45 -20.20
N MET A 133 -6.90 -14.43 -20.12
CA MET A 133 -6.81 -13.39 -21.14
C MET A 133 -6.21 -13.90 -22.46
N LYS A 134 -5.28 -14.85 -22.39
CA LYS A 134 -4.61 -15.46 -23.56
C LYS A 134 -4.58 -16.98 -23.44
N PRO A 135 -5.71 -17.67 -23.69
CA PRO A 135 -5.76 -19.14 -23.63
C PRO A 135 -4.92 -19.77 -24.74
N ASP A 136 -4.13 -20.79 -24.37
CA ASP A 136 -3.38 -21.59 -25.34
C ASP A 136 -4.29 -22.66 -25.98
N ILE A 137 -5.00 -22.26 -27.04
CA ILE A 137 -5.95 -23.13 -27.75
C ILE A 137 -5.25 -24.35 -28.32
N GLY A 138 -4.04 -24.21 -28.87
CA GLY A 138 -3.28 -25.33 -29.44
C GLY A 138 -2.94 -26.40 -28.41
N LEU A 139 -2.55 -25.96 -27.20
CA LEU A 139 -2.30 -26.86 -26.07
C LEU A 139 -3.59 -27.57 -25.62
N PHE A 140 -4.72 -26.84 -25.57
CA PHE A 140 -5.99 -27.40 -25.12
C PHE A 140 -6.57 -28.43 -26.11
N VAL A 141 -6.38 -28.21 -27.38
CA VAL A 141 -6.74 -29.23 -28.42
C VAL A 141 -5.93 -30.52 -28.23
N LYS A 142 -4.61 -30.38 -28.03
CA LYS A 142 -3.71 -31.54 -27.83
C LYS A 142 -3.87 -32.21 -26.47
N ARG A 143 -4.20 -31.43 -25.41
CA ARG A 143 -4.27 -31.89 -24.03
C ARG A 143 -5.48 -31.24 -23.30
N PRO A 144 -6.72 -31.68 -23.59
CA PRO A 144 -7.94 -31.01 -23.13
C PRO A 144 -8.04 -30.92 -21.57
N TRP A 145 -7.43 -31.85 -20.84
CA TRP A 145 -7.41 -31.81 -19.39
C TRP A 145 -6.64 -30.60 -18.81
N LYS A 146 -5.74 -29.97 -19.58
CA LYS A 146 -5.04 -28.74 -19.18
C LYS A 146 -5.96 -27.52 -19.21
N ALA A 147 -7.09 -27.58 -19.90
CA ALA A 147 -8.11 -26.53 -19.88
C ALA A 147 -9.01 -26.59 -18.62
N LEU A 148 -9.06 -27.72 -17.89
CA LEU A 148 -9.96 -27.91 -16.75
C LEU A 148 -9.79 -26.85 -15.63
N PRO A 149 -8.57 -26.44 -15.21
CA PRO A 149 -8.42 -25.39 -14.22
C PRO A 149 -9.00 -24.06 -14.70
N LEU A 150 -8.76 -23.70 -15.94
CA LEU A 150 -9.27 -22.47 -16.56
C LEU A 150 -10.80 -22.48 -16.68
N ALA A 151 -11.38 -23.62 -17.08
CA ALA A 151 -12.83 -23.80 -17.10
C ALA A 151 -13.45 -23.67 -15.70
N LYS A 152 -12.79 -24.20 -14.66
CA LYS A 152 -13.25 -24.03 -13.27
C LYS A 152 -13.22 -22.56 -12.84
N ASP A 153 -12.17 -21.83 -13.17
CA ASP A 153 -12.07 -20.41 -12.87
C ASP A 153 -13.17 -19.62 -13.60
N ALA A 154 -13.39 -19.88 -14.88
CA ALA A 154 -14.46 -19.25 -15.66
C ALA A 154 -15.86 -19.56 -15.11
N MET A 155 -16.12 -20.79 -14.68
CA MET A 155 -17.39 -21.18 -14.04
C MET A 155 -17.57 -20.56 -12.64
N ALA A 156 -16.48 -20.22 -11.97
CA ALA A 156 -16.51 -19.58 -10.65
C ALA A 156 -16.78 -18.07 -10.72
N MET A 157 -16.52 -17.42 -11.86
CA MET A 157 -16.68 -15.97 -12.01
C MET A 157 -18.11 -15.48 -11.77
N PRO A 158 -19.18 -16.06 -12.35
CA PRO A 158 -20.51 -15.53 -12.10
C PRO A 158 -20.94 -15.73 -10.66
N PRO A 159 -21.37 -14.64 -9.95
CA PRO A 159 -21.88 -14.77 -8.59
C PRO A 159 -23.19 -15.56 -8.58
N LYS A 160 -23.41 -16.32 -7.51
CA LYS A 160 -24.61 -17.16 -7.34
C LYS A 160 -25.62 -16.53 -6.41
N LYS A 161 -26.77 -16.10 -6.94
CA LYS A 161 -27.87 -15.53 -6.16
C LYS A 161 -28.43 -16.57 -5.18
N LYS A 162 -28.64 -16.16 -3.93
CA LYS A 162 -29.32 -16.88 -2.86
C LYS A 162 -30.56 -16.11 -2.43
N ARG A 163 -31.59 -16.82 -2.01
CA ARG A 163 -32.83 -16.20 -1.48
C ARG A 163 -32.54 -15.47 -0.16
N THR A 164 -31.71 -16.06 0.71
CA THR A 164 -31.32 -15.51 2.01
C THR A 164 -29.82 -15.77 2.24
N GLY A 165 -29.15 -14.83 2.93
CA GLY A 165 -27.75 -14.93 3.32
C GLY A 165 -27.58 -15.40 4.77
N ALA A 166 -26.45 -16.02 5.06
CA ALA A 166 -26.05 -16.29 6.44
C ALA A 166 -25.85 -14.98 7.23
N CYS A 167 -25.40 -13.93 6.56
CA CYS A 167 -25.22 -12.58 7.10
C CYS A 167 -26.53 -11.92 7.58
N GLN A 168 -27.71 -12.47 7.25
CA GLN A 168 -29.02 -11.93 7.60
C GLN A 168 -29.72 -12.73 8.71
N ARG A 169 -29.01 -13.64 9.40
CA ARG A 169 -29.59 -14.57 10.39
C ARG A 169 -29.93 -13.91 11.71
N VAL A 170 -29.18 -12.91 12.11
CA VAL A 170 -29.37 -12.14 13.35
C VAL A 170 -29.61 -10.69 12.98
N LYS A 171 -30.68 -10.09 13.51
CA LYS A 171 -30.84 -8.63 13.47
C LYS A 171 -30.22 -8.06 14.72
N LEU A 172 -29.27 -7.17 14.55
CA LEU A 172 -28.64 -6.44 15.65
C LEU A 172 -29.39 -5.14 15.95
N PRO A 173 -29.21 -4.57 17.14
CA PRO A 173 -29.68 -3.21 17.43
C PRO A 173 -29.19 -2.23 16.36
N LEU A 174 -30.02 -1.23 16.03
CA LEU A 174 -29.64 -0.15 15.10
C LEU A 174 -28.74 0.86 15.85
N ASP A 175 -27.60 0.37 16.29
CA ASP A 175 -26.64 1.11 17.11
C ASP A 175 -25.21 0.59 16.84
N LEU A 176 -24.45 1.38 16.09
CA LEU A 176 -23.07 1.09 15.71
C LEU A 176 -22.12 1.05 16.92
N THR A 177 -22.45 1.78 17.99
CA THR A 177 -21.61 1.85 19.20
C THR A 177 -21.61 0.54 19.99
N LYS A 178 -22.51 -0.40 19.66
CA LYS A 178 -22.58 -1.74 20.22
C LYS A 178 -21.74 -2.77 19.46
N LEU A 179 -21.13 -2.37 18.34
CA LEU A 179 -20.16 -3.20 17.62
C LEU A 179 -18.75 -2.92 18.15
N PRO A 180 -17.87 -3.94 18.22
CA PRO A 180 -16.50 -3.78 18.71
C PRO A 180 -15.60 -3.15 17.63
N ILE A 181 -15.99 -1.97 17.12
CA ILE A 181 -15.24 -1.21 16.12
C ILE A 181 -14.10 -0.49 16.83
N PRO A 182 -12.83 -0.71 16.44
CA PRO A 182 -11.70 -0.16 17.17
C PRO A 182 -11.51 1.35 16.92
N LYS A 183 -10.97 2.04 17.93
CA LYS A 183 -10.21 3.28 17.79
C LYS A 183 -8.75 2.93 18.07
N THR A 184 -7.88 3.07 17.07
CA THR A 184 -6.53 2.49 17.14
C THR A 184 -5.51 3.44 17.73
N TRP A 185 -5.45 4.66 17.19
CA TRP A 185 -4.43 5.63 17.57
C TRP A 185 -5.01 6.75 18.44
N PRO A 186 -4.19 7.34 19.35
CA PRO A 186 -4.67 8.38 20.27
C PRO A 186 -5.37 9.56 19.60
N MET A 187 -4.89 9.97 18.40
CA MET A 187 -5.45 11.10 17.68
C MET A 187 -6.48 10.73 16.61
N ASP A 188 -6.88 9.45 16.49
CA ASP A 188 -7.97 9.09 15.61
C ASP A 188 -9.25 9.85 15.97
N GLY A 189 -9.96 10.35 14.96
CA GLY A 189 -11.18 11.16 15.15
C GLY A 189 -12.36 10.39 15.74
N GLY A 190 -12.21 9.09 15.94
CA GLY A 190 -13.22 8.18 16.50
C GLY A 190 -12.93 6.72 16.17
N ASN A 191 -13.96 5.88 16.29
CA ASN A 191 -13.87 4.46 15.94
C ASN A 191 -14.02 4.29 14.43
N PHE A 192 -13.17 3.44 13.82
CA PHE A 192 -13.15 3.20 12.38
C PHE A 192 -13.36 1.74 12.03
N VAL A 193 -14.24 1.47 11.06
CA VAL A 193 -14.28 0.19 10.35
C VAL A 193 -13.10 0.18 9.38
N THR A 194 -12.11 -0.66 9.63
CA THR A 194 -10.82 -0.65 8.94
C THR A 194 -10.69 -1.71 7.84
N LEU A 195 -11.57 -2.73 7.83
CA LEU A 195 -11.70 -3.73 6.75
C LEU A 195 -13.13 -3.76 6.17
N PRO A 196 -13.72 -2.63 5.81
CA PRO A 196 -15.06 -2.58 5.25
C PRO A 196 -15.05 -2.98 3.78
N LEU A 197 -16.01 -3.78 3.38
CA LEU A 197 -16.34 -4.06 1.99
C LEU A 197 -17.55 -3.18 1.63
N VAL A 198 -17.27 -2.01 1.10
CA VAL A 198 -18.30 -1.00 0.78
C VAL A 198 -18.89 -1.29 -0.59
N ILE A 199 -20.18 -1.56 -0.60
CA ILE A 199 -20.93 -1.92 -1.81
C ILE A 199 -21.74 -0.74 -2.28
N THR A 200 -21.55 -0.37 -3.52
CA THR A 200 -22.29 0.66 -4.24
C THR A 200 -22.76 0.11 -5.57
N LYS A 201 -23.70 0.81 -6.22
CA LYS A 201 -24.24 0.41 -7.51
C LYS A 201 -24.23 1.60 -8.48
N ASN A 202 -23.75 1.37 -9.68
CA ASN A 202 -23.83 2.33 -10.77
C ASN A 202 -25.31 2.55 -11.16
N SER A 203 -25.80 3.77 -11.07
CA SER A 203 -27.21 4.09 -11.38
C SER A 203 -27.58 3.86 -12.85
N ASN A 204 -26.60 3.95 -13.77
CA ASN A 204 -26.82 3.84 -15.20
C ASN A 204 -26.75 2.40 -15.71
N THR A 205 -25.79 1.61 -15.20
CA THR A 205 -25.54 0.24 -15.69
C THR A 205 -26.09 -0.83 -14.76
N GLY A 206 -26.35 -0.51 -13.49
CA GLY A 206 -26.75 -1.45 -12.44
C GLY A 206 -25.60 -2.33 -11.93
N GLU A 207 -24.36 -2.11 -12.38
CA GLU A 207 -23.18 -2.84 -11.93
C GLU A 207 -22.84 -2.48 -10.50
N HIS A 208 -22.40 -3.48 -9.73
CA HIS A 208 -21.98 -3.33 -8.34
C HIS A 208 -20.47 -3.20 -8.25
N ASN A 209 -20.01 -2.29 -7.42
CA ASN A 209 -18.64 -2.19 -6.95
C ASN A 209 -18.55 -2.70 -5.50
N MET A 210 -17.46 -3.33 -5.13
CA MET A 210 -17.13 -3.72 -3.76
C MET A 210 -15.71 -3.26 -3.45
N GLY A 211 -15.57 -2.04 -2.96
CA GLY A 211 -14.27 -1.43 -2.65
C GLY A 211 -14.01 -1.37 -1.14
N MET A 212 -12.74 -1.27 -0.76
CA MET A 212 -12.33 -1.05 0.63
C MET A 212 -12.07 0.45 0.86
N TYR A 213 -12.90 1.07 1.68
CA TYR A 213 -12.82 2.47 2.06
C TYR A 213 -13.07 2.59 3.55
N ARG A 214 -12.11 3.11 4.33
CA ARG A 214 -12.29 3.28 5.77
C ARG A 214 -13.58 4.03 6.08
N ALA A 215 -14.21 3.70 7.20
CA ALA A 215 -15.47 4.30 7.56
C ALA A 215 -15.50 4.68 9.04
N GLN A 216 -15.66 5.99 9.32
CA GLN A 216 -15.68 6.55 10.68
C GLN A 216 -17.07 6.49 11.27
N VAL A 217 -17.20 5.95 12.48
CA VAL A 217 -18.47 5.98 13.22
C VAL A 217 -18.65 7.36 13.82
N PHE A 218 -19.72 8.05 13.42
CA PHE A 218 -20.11 9.38 13.97
C PHE A 218 -21.12 9.30 15.10
N GLY A 219 -21.77 8.15 15.25
CA GLY A 219 -22.79 7.93 16.26
C GLY A 219 -23.55 6.64 16.01
N PRO A 220 -24.65 6.39 16.72
CA PRO A 220 -25.38 5.11 16.65
C PRO A 220 -25.86 4.73 15.24
N LYS A 221 -26.16 5.71 14.38
CA LYS A 221 -26.78 5.47 13.07
C LYS A 221 -26.09 6.18 11.91
N GLU A 222 -24.90 6.72 12.11
CA GLU A 222 -24.19 7.51 11.10
C GLU A 222 -22.73 7.07 10.97
N ILE A 223 -22.28 6.93 9.72
CA ILE A 223 -20.91 6.56 9.35
C ILE A 223 -20.41 7.52 8.26
N GLY A 224 -19.22 8.07 8.39
CA GLY A 224 -18.50 8.78 7.35
C GLY A 224 -17.82 7.81 6.38
N LEU A 225 -17.97 8.04 5.08
CA LEU A 225 -17.40 7.21 4.01
C LEU A 225 -16.23 7.93 3.35
N HIS A 226 -15.00 7.48 3.59
CA HIS A 226 -13.80 8.07 3.00
C HIS A 226 -13.61 7.65 1.54
N TRP A 227 -14.37 8.26 0.63
CA TRP A 227 -14.21 8.04 -0.81
C TRP A 227 -13.19 8.99 -1.41
N GLN A 228 -12.04 8.45 -1.79
CA GLN A 228 -11.07 9.21 -2.59
C GLN A 228 -11.64 9.46 -3.99
N ILE A 229 -11.31 10.63 -4.55
CA ILE A 229 -11.84 11.11 -5.85
C ILE A 229 -11.59 10.17 -7.04
N HIS A 230 -10.59 9.30 -6.95
CA HIS A 230 -10.18 8.36 -8.01
C HIS A 230 -10.82 6.97 -7.87
N LYS A 231 -11.78 6.79 -6.97
CA LYS A 231 -12.35 5.47 -6.67
C LYS A 231 -13.79 5.36 -7.18
N HIS A 232 -14.17 4.14 -7.60
CA HIS A 232 -15.51 3.85 -8.13
C HIS A 232 -16.65 4.26 -7.19
N GLY A 233 -16.44 4.27 -5.87
CA GLY A 233 -17.43 4.77 -4.91
C GLY A 233 -17.77 6.24 -5.12
N ALA A 234 -16.77 7.08 -5.39
CA ALA A 234 -16.96 8.49 -5.72
C ALA A 234 -17.62 8.68 -7.09
N ASP A 235 -17.24 7.88 -8.09
CA ASP A 235 -17.87 7.89 -9.42
C ASP A 235 -19.34 7.53 -9.33
N HIS A 236 -19.70 6.49 -8.57
CA HIS A 236 -21.09 6.11 -8.37
C HIS A 236 -21.90 7.20 -7.66
N ALA A 237 -21.30 7.88 -6.67
CA ALA A 237 -21.94 9.02 -6.00
C ALA A 237 -22.20 10.18 -6.97
N ALA A 238 -21.24 10.52 -7.82
CA ALA A 238 -21.40 11.53 -8.85
C ALA A 238 -22.51 11.20 -9.86
N MET A 239 -22.63 9.92 -10.25
CA MET A 239 -23.69 9.46 -11.18
C MET A 239 -25.08 9.43 -10.56
N HIS A 240 -25.20 9.30 -9.24
CA HIS A 240 -26.51 9.23 -8.55
C HIS A 240 -27.20 10.59 -8.44
N GLY A 241 -26.44 11.67 -8.57
CA GLY A 241 -26.93 13.02 -8.34
C GLY A 241 -26.80 13.45 -6.88
N LYS A 242 -26.42 14.70 -6.70
CA LYS A 242 -25.96 15.24 -5.42
C LYS A 242 -26.97 15.15 -4.26
N ASP A 243 -28.28 15.23 -4.57
CA ASP A 243 -29.34 15.26 -3.56
C ASP A 243 -30.20 13.97 -3.54
N ALA A 244 -29.81 12.95 -4.30
CA ALA A 244 -30.51 11.68 -4.35
C ALA A 244 -29.99 10.70 -3.27
N LYS A 245 -30.89 9.87 -2.74
CA LYS A 245 -30.49 8.80 -1.80
C LYS A 245 -29.81 7.68 -2.57
N MET A 246 -28.51 7.58 -2.43
CA MET A 246 -27.69 6.51 -2.99
C MET A 246 -27.65 5.32 -2.02
N PRO A 247 -28.09 4.11 -2.42
CA PRO A 247 -27.99 2.93 -1.57
C PRO A 247 -26.53 2.52 -1.38
N VAL A 248 -26.16 2.22 -0.13
CA VAL A 248 -24.83 1.74 0.27
C VAL A 248 -24.98 0.61 1.28
N ALA A 249 -24.11 -0.38 1.19
CA ALA A 249 -23.96 -1.41 2.23
C ALA A 249 -22.48 -1.58 2.58
N ILE A 250 -22.19 -1.73 3.88
CA ILE A 250 -20.87 -2.09 4.37
C ILE A 250 -20.94 -3.53 4.86
N CYS A 251 -20.24 -4.43 4.18
CA CYS A 251 -20.04 -5.81 4.62
C CYS A 251 -18.71 -5.94 5.35
N ILE A 252 -18.71 -6.62 6.49
CA ILE A 252 -17.52 -6.84 7.31
C ILE A 252 -17.30 -8.35 7.42
N GLY A 253 -16.07 -8.80 7.21
CA GLY A 253 -15.72 -10.22 7.28
C GLY A 253 -16.19 -11.05 6.09
N GLY A 254 -16.46 -12.32 6.34
CA GLY A 254 -16.65 -13.32 5.30
C GLY A 254 -15.36 -14.09 5.00
N PRO A 255 -15.30 -14.84 3.90
CA PRO A 255 -14.07 -15.50 3.52
C PRO A 255 -12.98 -14.49 3.10
N PRO A 256 -11.68 -14.76 3.37
CA PRO A 256 -10.57 -13.86 3.04
C PRO A 256 -10.56 -13.37 1.59
N GLU A 257 -11.04 -14.19 0.65
CA GLU A 257 -11.13 -13.86 -0.78
C GLU A 257 -11.92 -12.56 -1.04
N LEU A 258 -12.87 -12.21 -0.18
CA LEU A 258 -13.62 -10.95 -0.31
C LEU A 258 -12.74 -9.74 -0.02
N ILE A 259 -11.92 -9.81 1.04
CA ILE A 259 -10.99 -8.74 1.44
C ILE A 259 -9.98 -8.50 0.32
N PHE A 260 -9.32 -9.57 -0.15
CA PHE A 260 -8.36 -9.47 -1.25
C PHE A 260 -9.01 -8.98 -2.55
N SER A 261 -10.26 -9.36 -2.81
CA SER A 261 -10.97 -8.90 -4.00
C SER A 261 -11.25 -7.39 -3.96
N ALA A 262 -11.66 -6.87 -2.80
CA ALA A 262 -12.01 -5.46 -2.63
C ALA A 262 -10.81 -4.49 -2.72
N ILE A 263 -9.58 -4.98 -2.48
CA ILE A 263 -8.35 -4.18 -2.57
C ILE A 263 -7.59 -4.38 -3.89
N SER A 264 -8.07 -5.28 -4.76
CA SER A 264 -7.35 -5.65 -5.98
C SER A 264 -7.51 -4.59 -7.08
N PRO A 265 -6.43 -4.24 -7.81
CA PRO A 265 -6.48 -3.31 -8.94
C PRO A 265 -7.04 -4.01 -10.19
N LEU A 266 -8.35 -4.21 -10.20
CA LEU A 266 -9.02 -4.90 -11.30
C LEU A 266 -9.21 -3.97 -12.51
N PRO A 267 -9.19 -4.53 -13.75
CA PRO A 267 -9.59 -3.77 -14.91
C PRO A 267 -11.13 -3.52 -14.90
N ASP A 268 -11.59 -2.44 -15.51
CA ASP A 268 -12.98 -1.93 -15.46
C ASP A 268 -14.06 -2.95 -15.83
N ASN A 269 -13.73 -3.97 -16.59
CA ASN A 269 -14.67 -5.00 -17.05
C ASN A 269 -14.65 -6.28 -16.21
N LEU A 270 -13.96 -6.29 -15.08
CA LEU A 270 -13.92 -7.39 -14.12
C LEU A 270 -14.34 -6.90 -12.75
N SER A 271 -15.53 -7.30 -12.29
CA SER A 271 -16.00 -6.88 -10.96
C SER A 271 -15.32 -7.68 -9.85
N GLU A 272 -15.25 -7.06 -8.65
CA GLU A 272 -14.73 -7.71 -7.44
C GLU A 272 -15.51 -8.97 -7.09
N TYR A 273 -16.80 -9.05 -7.42
CA TYR A 273 -17.62 -10.26 -7.21
C TYR A 273 -17.15 -11.42 -8.07
N GLN A 274 -16.81 -11.14 -9.34
CA GLN A 274 -16.27 -12.13 -10.25
C GLN A 274 -14.87 -12.57 -9.81
N PHE A 275 -14.06 -11.59 -9.39
CA PHE A 275 -12.70 -11.87 -8.94
C PHE A 275 -12.66 -12.68 -7.64
N ALA A 276 -13.57 -12.40 -6.68
CA ALA A 276 -13.74 -13.25 -5.49
C ALA A 276 -14.07 -14.70 -5.85
N GLY A 277 -14.86 -14.91 -6.92
CA GLY A 277 -15.11 -16.24 -7.47
C GLY A 277 -13.85 -16.91 -8.00
N ILE A 278 -13.00 -16.18 -8.74
CA ILE A 278 -11.71 -16.66 -9.24
C ILE A 278 -10.77 -17.02 -8.07
N LEU A 279 -10.66 -16.15 -7.06
CA LEU A 279 -9.82 -16.38 -5.88
C LEU A 279 -10.26 -17.66 -5.15
N GLY A 280 -11.54 -17.75 -4.80
CA GLY A 280 -12.11 -18.88 -4.08
C GLY A 280 -12.34 -20.14 -4.93
N ARG A 281 -12.10 -20.09 -6.26
CA ARG A 281 -12.43 -21.18 -7.22
C ARG A 281 -13.87 -21.70 -7.09
N LYS A 282 -14.78 -20.82 -6.69
CA LYS A 282 -16.18 -21.10 -6.46
C LYS A 282 -16.98 -19.81 -6.58
N SER A 283 -18.13 -19.88 -7.28
CA SER A 283 -19.04 -18.75 -7.41
C SER A 283 -19.35 -18.11 -6.04
N LEU A 284 -19.17 -16.79 -5.96
CA LEU A 284 -19.51 -16.03 -4.75
C LEU A 284 -21.02 -16.09 -4.50
N PRO A 285 -21.49 -16.59 -3.35
CA PRO A 285 -22.91 -16.51 -3.02
C PRO A 285 -23.27 -15.07 -2.63
N ILE A 286 -24.26 -14.51 -3.31
CA ILE A 286 -24.81 -13.18 -3.04
C ILE A 286 -26.29 -13.25 -2.70
N THR A 287 -26.78 -12.29 -1.90
CA THR A 287 -28.18 -12.15 -1.53
C THR A 287 -28.63 -10.70 -1.65
N LYS A 288 -29.93 -10.47 -1.78
CA LYS A 288 -30.46 -9.09 -1.76
C LYS A 288 -30.34 -8.53 -0.33
N ALA A 289 -29.91 -7.28 -0.21
CA ALA A 289 -29.95 -6.54 1.04
C ALA A 289 -31.38 -6.37 1.53
N LEU A 290 -31.59 -6.18 2.84
CA LEU A 290 -32.92 -6.13 3.45
C LEU A 290 -33.62 -4.79 3.18
N THR A 291 -32.86 -3.70 3.25
CA THR A 291 -33.42 -2.32 3.19
C THR A 291 -32.96 -1.54 1.97
N GLN A 292 -31.97 -2.05 1.22
CA GLN A 292 -31.38 -1.37 0.08
C GLN A 292 -31.48 -2.22 -1.19
N ASP A 293 -31.53 -1.55 -2.36
CA ASP A 293 -31.53 -2.26 -3.66
C ASP A 293 -30.10 -2.62 -4.09
N LEU A 294 -29.47 -3.47 -3.28
CA LEU A 294 -28.11 -3.96 -3.50
C LEU A 294 -28.05 -5.47 -3.38
N MET A 295 -27.08 -6.07 -4.09
CA MET A 295 -26.69 -7.47 -3.92
C MET A 295 -25.43 -7.52 -3.07
N ILE A 296 -25.50 -8.20 -1.93
CA ILE A 296 -24.41 -8.28 -0.93
C ILE A 296 -23.84 -9.70 -0.83
N PRO A 297 -22.58 -9.91 -0.42
CA PRO A 297 -22.02 -11.23 -0.12
C PRO A 297 -22.83 -11.94 0.97
N ALA A 298 -23.41 -13.10 0.65
CA ALA A 298 -24.31 -13.82 1.54
C ALA A 298 -23.61 -14.41 2.78
N ASN A 299 -22.27 -14.48 2.77
CA ASN A 299 -21.44 -15.05 3.83
C ASN A 299 -20.63 -14.00 4.61
N ALA A 300 -20.88 -12.71 4.44
CA ALA A 300 -20.31 -11.67 5.30
C ALA A 300 -20.66 -11.96 6.77
N ASP A 301 -19.81 -11.56 7.70
CA ASP A 301 -20.06 -11.76 9.13
C ASP A 301 -21.06 -10.74 9.65
N ILE A 302 -20.86 -9.44 9.30
CA ILE A 302 -21.75 -8.34 9.67
C ILE A 302 -22.09 -7.55 8.42
N VAL A 303 -23.31 -7.03 8.32
CA VAL A 303 -23.76 -6.13 7.25
C VAL A 303 -24.45 -4.91 7.86
N ILE A 304 -23.98 -3.75 7.47
CA ILE A 304 -24.56 -2.44 7.79
C ILE A 304 -25.15 -1.90 6.50
N GLU A 305 -26.47 -1.73 6.45
CA GLU A 305 -27.18 -1.20 5.28
C GLU A 305 -27.64 0.22 5.53
N GLY A 306 -27.62 1.04 4.49
CA GLY A 306 -28.07 2.42 4.59
C GLY A 306 -28.04 3.14 3.26
N TYR A 307 -28.17 4.45 3.32
CA TYR A 307 -28.07 5.33 2.16
C TYR A 307 -27.21 6.54 2.49
N CYS A 308 -26.56 7.11 1.51
CA CYS A 308 -25.95 8.43 1.60
C CYS A 308 -26.63 9.39 0.62
N VAL A 309 -26.60 10.69 0.96
CA VAL A 309 -26.92 11.78 0.06
C VAL A 309 -25.58 12.45 -0.30
N PRO A 310 -25.11 12.41 -1.55
CA PRO A 310 -23.77 12.85 -1.89
C PRO A 310 -23.44 14.31 -1.51
N SER A 311 -24.42 15.19 -1.45
CA SER A 311 -24.27 16.59 -0.99
C SER A 311 -24.18 16.71 0.53
N GLU A 312 -24.61 15.70 1.30
CA GLU A 312 -24.55 15.69 2.75
C GLU A 312 -23.19 15.16 3.20
N THR A 313 -22.34 16.06 3.62
CA THR A 313 -20.98 15.73 4.08
C THR A 313 -20.77 16.09 5.54
N ARG A 314 -19.85 15.39 6.18
CA ARG A 314 -19.42 15.67 7.55
C ARG A 314 -17.91 15.53 7.64
N ARG A 315 -17.31 16.25 8.58
CA ARG A 315 -15.88 16.18 8.84
C ARG A 315 -15.49 14.79 9.33
N GLU A 316 -14.61 14.12 8.60
CA GLU A 316 -14.04 12.81 8.86
C GLU A 316 -12.54 12.94 9.17
N GLY A 317 -12.02 12.05 10.00
CA GLY A 317 -10.63 12.03 10.41
C GLY A 317 -10.36 12.88 11.68
N PRO A 318 -9.09 13.02 12.08
CA PRO A 318 -7.93 12.35 11.47
C PRO A 318 -7.96 10.83 11.67
N PHE A 319 -7.16 10.11 10.89
CA PHE A 319 -7.01 8.67 10.97
C PHE A 319 -5.54 8.31 10.76
N GLY A 320 -4.98 7.48 11.62
CA GLY A 320 -3.62 6.97 11.45
C GLY A 320 -3.56 6.04 10.24
N ASP A 321 -2.76 6.39 9.22
CA ASP A 321 -2.81 5.75 7.92
C ASP A 321 -1.46 5.15 7.47
N HIS A 322 -1.44 4.46 6.35
CA HIS A 322 -0.39 3.55 5.88
C HIS A 322 0.99 4.19 5.61
N PHE A 323 1.07 5.50 5.49
CA PHE A 323 2.36 6.21 5.44
C PHE A 323 3.00 6.41 6.83
N GLY A 324 2.34 5.98 7.90
CA GLY A 324 2.82 6.16 9.27
C GLY A 324 2.49 7.53 9.87
N PHE A 325 1.63 8.29 9.22
CA PHE A 325 1.15 9.58 9.65
C PHE A 325 -0.37 9.59 9.76
N TYR A 326 -0.90 10.55 10.53
CA TYR A 326 -2.34 10.79 10.50
C TYR A 326 -2.75 11.48 9.20
N SER A 327 -3.87 11.05 8.63
CA SER A 327 -4.51 11.79 7.54
C SER A 327 -5.02 13.14 8.02
N LEU A 328 -5.11 14.11 7.12
CA LEU A 328 -5.84 15.34 7.39
C LEU A 328 -7.34 15.05 7.49
N THR A 329 -8.07 15.92 8.19
CA THR A 329 -9.53 15.88 8.23
C THR A 329 -10.11 16.42 6.93
N GLY A 330 -11.23 15.86 6.48
CA GLY A 330 -11.92 16.28 5.26
C GLY A 330 -13.42 16.15 5.36
N GLN A 331 -14.15 16.72 4.37
CA GLN A 331 -15.59 16.59 4.26
C GLN A 331 -15.92 15.36 3.42
N TYR A 332 -16.62 14.39 4.01
CA TYR A 332 -16.95 13.13 3.33
C TYR A 332 -18.43 12.79 3.52
N PRO A 333 -19.04 12.05 2.56
CA PRO A 333 -20.44 11.68 2.61
C PRO A 333 -20.80 10.88 3.87
N VAL A 334 -22.01 11.10 4.37
CA VAL A 334 -22.56 10.41 5.54
C VAL A 334 -23.47 9.28 5.11
N LEU A 335 -23.22 8.07 5.62
CA LEU A 335 -24.12 6.92 5.50
C LEU A 335 -25.11 6.92 6.66
N HIS A 336 -26.40 7.04 6.37
CA HIS A 336 -27.51 6.87 7.32
C HIS A 336 -27.89 5.39 7.40
N VAL A 337 -27.66 4.78 8.53
CA VAL A 337 -27.85 3.33 8.74
C VAL A 337 -29.34 3.00 8.90
N THR A 338 -29.82 2.02 8.14
CA THR A 338 -31.19 1.56 8.14
C THR A 338 -31.38 0.14 8.69
N ALA A 339 -30.33 -0.68 8.66
CA ALA A 339 -30.32 -2.03 9.26
C ALA A 339 -28.90 -2.46 9.57
N ILE A 340 -28.74 -3.25 10.65
CA ILE A 340 -27.53 -3.97 11.00
C ILE A 340 -27.91 -5.44 11.17
N THR A 341 -27.22 -6.32 10.44
CA THR A 341 -27.45 -7.77 10.52
C THR A 341 -26.14 -8.53 10.63
N ALA A 342 -26.19 -9.74 11.14
CA ALA A 342 -25.02 -10.57 11.33
C ALA A 342 -25.31 -12.05 11.13
N ARG A 343 -24.23 -12.81 10.99
CA ARG A 343 -24.25 -14.27 11.18
C ARG A 343 -24.43 -14.60 12.66
N LYS A 344 -24.88 -15.83 12.96
CA LYS A 344 -24.96 -16.32 14.35
C LYS A 344 -23.61 -16.45 15.03
N ASP A 345 -22.56 -16.71 14.25
CA ASP A 345 -21.17 -16.92 14.67
C ASP A 345 -20.26 -15.83 14.12
N ALA A 346 -20.76 -14.61 14.04
CA ALA A 346 -20.06 -13.45 13.52
C ALA A 346 -18.84 -13.10 14.38
N VAL A 347 -17.80 -12.66 13.72
CA VAL A 347 -16.67 -11.93 14.32
C VAL A 347 -16.50 -10.59 13.56
N LEU A 348 -15.89 -9.60 14.20
CA LEU A 348 -15.54 -8.35 13.53
C LEU A 348 -14.04 -8.37 13.22
N PRO A 349 -13.62 -8.62 11.98
CA PRO A 349 -12.25 -8.43 11.57
C PRO A 349 -11.94 -6.94 11.42
N ALA A 350 -10.80 -6.53 11.96
CA ALA A 350 -10.23 -5.20 11.81
C ALA A 350 -8.74 -5.32 11.50
N THR A 351 -8.20 -4.32 10.85
CA THR A 351 -6.77 -4.18 10.62
C THR A 351 -6.23 -2.93 11.29
N ILE A 352 -4.93 -2.90 11.50
CA ILE A 352 -4.21 -1.71 11.93
C ILE A 352 -3.34 -1.24 10.77
N VAL A 353 -3.36 0.06 10.54
CA VAL A 353 -2.50 0.78 9.60
C VAL A 353 -1.74 1.87 10.33
N GLY A 354 -0.55 2.20 9.88
CA GLY A 354 0.30 3.16 10.56
C GLY A 354 1.76 3.02 10.13
N LEU A 355 2.68 3.25 11.07
CA LEU A 355 4.12 3.17 10.80
C LEU A 355 4.53 1.73 10.42
N PRO A 356 5.06 1.51 9.21
CA PRO A 356 5.46 0.16 8.77
C PRO A 356 6.53 -0.49 9.68
N PRO A 357 6.55 -1.85 9.79
CA PRO A 357 5.69 -2.82 9.10
C PRO A 357 4.30 -2.95 9.75
N MET A 358 3.26 -3.03 8.93
CA MET A 358 1.86 -3.19 9.34
C MET A 358 1.18 -4.28 8.52
N GLU A 359 -0.03 -4.70 8.93
CA GLU A 359 -0.80 -5.75 8.27
C GLU A 359 -1.15 -5.39 6.81
N ASP A 360 -1.50 -4.14 6.54
CA ASP A 360 -1.76 -3.61 5.20
C ASP A 360 -0.55 -3.74 4.26
N GLY A 361 0.68 -3.68 4.81
CA GLY A 361 1.92 -3.95 4.10
C GLY A 361 1.95 -5.34 3.48
N TYR A 362 1.56 -6.34 4.23
CA TYR A 362 1.49 -7.71 3.74
C TYR A 362 0.34 -7.91 2.74
N LEU A 363 -0.78 -7.21 2.93
CA LEU A 363 -1.88 -7.21 1.96
C LEU A 363 -1.43 -6.57 0.63
N GLY A 364 -0.80 -5.40 0.68
CA GLY A 364 -0.28 -4.69 -0.49
C GLY A 364 0.79 -5.50 -1.23
N GLU A 365 1.73 -6.10 -0.51
CA GLU A 365 2.75 -6.97 -1.08
C GLU A 365 2.14 -8.21 -1.77
N ALA A 366 1.16 -8.86 -1.14
CA ALA A 366 0.46 -9.99 -1.72
C ALA A 366 -0.25 -9.62 -3.02
N ILE A 367 -0.95 -8.48 -3.06
CA ILE A 367 -1.60 -7.97 -4.27
C ILE A 367 -0.57 -7.64 -5.35
N GLY A 368 0.50 -6.91 -5.03
CA GLY A 368 1.55 -6.58 -5.98
C GLY A 368 2.15 -7.82 -6.66
N ARG A 369 2.40 -8.88 -5.90
CA ARG A 369 2.93 -10.15 -6.40
C ARG A 369 1.92 -10.94 -7.22
N GLN A 370 0.65 -10.97 -6.77
CA GLN A 370 -0.43 -11.62 -7.50
C GLN A 370 -0.68 -10.97 -8.87
N PHE A 371 -0.58 -9.65 -8.97
CA PHE A 371 -0.79 -8.92 -10.21
C PHE A 371 0.47 -8.77 -11.08
N SER A 372 1.66 -9.13 -10.58
CA SER A 372 2.92 -9.06 -11.33
C SER A 372 2.85 -9.75 -12.71
N PRO A 373 2.26 -10.95 -12.90
CA PRO A 373 2.13 -11.55 -14.23
C PRO A 373 1.25 -10.75 -15.18
N VAL A 374 0.18 -10.11 -14.69
CA VAL A 374 -0.69 -9.25 -15.50
C VAL A 374 0.07 -7.99 -15.93
N LEU A 375 0.83 -7.40 -15.02
CA LEU A 375 1.68 -6.25 -15.31
C LEU A 375 2.74 -6.59 -16.37
N LYS A 376 3.40 -7.75 -16.25
CA LYS A 376 4.36 -8.25 -17.25
C LYS A 376 3.70 -8.56 -18.60
N PHE A 377 2.45 -8.97 -18.60
CA PHE A 377 1.69 -9.18 -19.84
C PHE A 377 1.46 -7.87 -20.59
N GLN A 378 1.18 -6.79 -19.88
CA GLN A 378 1.00 -5.45 -20.44
C GLN A 378 2.34 -4.78 -20.77
N HIS A 379 3.32 -4.93 -19.90
CA HIS A 379 4.67 -4.32 -19.99
C HIS A 379 5.72 -5.41 -20.09
N ARG A 380 5.99 -5.90 -21.30
CA ARG A 380 6.88 -7.05 -21.55
C ARG A 380 8.33 -6.85 -21.13
N ASP A 381 8.73 -5.58 -20.95
CA ASP A 381 10.08 -5.23 -20.54
C ASP A 381 10.26 -5.34 -19.00
N VAL A 382 9.18 -5.45 -18.25
CA VAL A 382 9.22 -5.63 -16.80
C VAL A 382 9.56 -7.08 -16.45
N SER A 383 10.67 -7.29 -15.74
CA SER A 383 11.06 -8.61 -15.20
C SER A 383 10.48 -8.84 -13.81
N SER A 384 10.57 -7.84 -12.93
CA SER A 384 9.93 -7.85 -11.61
C SER A 384 9.71 -6.45 -11.08
N VAL A 385 8.76 -6.30 -10.16
CA VAL A 385 8.46 -5.05 -9.46
C VAL A 385 8.37 -5.34 -7.97
N HIS A 386 8.91 -4.44 -7.18
CA HIS A 386 8.75 -4.43 -5.73
C HIS A 386 8.30 -3.05 -5.27
N LEU A 387 7.29 -3.04 -4.43
CA LEU A 387 6.75 -1.89 -3.73
C LEU A 387 7.05 -2.11 -2.24
N PRO A 388 8.13 -1.51 -1.70
CA PRO A 388 8.50 -1.75 -0.30
C PRO A 388 7.39 -1.25 0.63
N MET A 389 7.01 -2.07 1.61
CA MET A 389 5.98 -1.69 2.58
C MET A 389 6.42 -0.48 3.42
N GLU A 390 7.71 -0.35 3.66
CA GLU A 390 8.31 0.77 4.37
C GLU A 390 8.05 2.12 3.68
N THR A 391 7.71 2.11 2.40
CA THR A 391 7.43 3.33 1.60
C THR A 391 5.95 3.59 1.41
N GLY A 392 5.07 2.91 2.18
CA GLY A 392 3.62 3.01 2.04
C GLY A 392 3.12 2.56 0.65
N PHE A 393 3.83 1.65 -0.01
CA PHE A 393 3.58 1.07 -1.36
C PHE A 393 3.55 2.09 -2.52
N HIS A 394 3.31 3.37 -2.26
CA HIS A 394 3.13 4.40 -3.29
C HIS A 394 4.31 5.37 -3.41
N ASN A 395 5.22 5.45 -2.42
CA ASN A 395 6.32 6.41 -2.52
C ASN A 395 7.51 5.90 -3.31
N LEU A 396 7.67 4.57 -3.44
CA LEU A 396 8.77 3.99 -4.20
C LEU A 396 8.36 2.68 -4.86
N ALA A 397 8.67 2.54 -6.14
CA ALA A 397 8.72 1.25 -6.83
C ALA A 397 10.14 0.96 -7.31
N ILE A 398 10.61 -0.25 -7.11
CA ILE A 398 11.87 -0.75 -7.67
C ILE A 398 11.50 -1.72 -8.78
N VAL A 399 11.98 -1.43 -10.00
CA VAL A 399 11.56 -2.13 -11.23
C VAL A 399 12.78 -2.74 -11.91
N ALA A 400 12.86 -4.05 -11.89
CA ALA A 400 13.83 -4.78 -12.71
C ALA A 400 13.32 -4.85 -14.15
N SER A 401 14.09 -4.27 -15.09
CA SER A 401 13.67 -4.07 -16.47
C SER A 401 14.67 -4.66 -17.48
N LYS A 402 14.14 -5.31 -18.49
CA LYS A 402 14.91 -5.75 -19.67
C LYS A 402 15.32 -4.53 -20.48
N GLN A 403 16.58 -4.51 -20.91
CA GLN A 403 17.05 -3.52 -21.84
C GLN A 403 17.64 -4.15 -23.10
N ARG A 404 17.06 -3.83 -24.24
CA ARG A 404 17.54 -4.22 -25.58
C ARG A 404 18.06 -3.03 -26.37
N TYR A 405 17.69 -1.82 -25.94
CA TYR A 405 18.13 -0.56 -26.55
C TYR A 405 18.27 0.50 -25.45
N PRO A 406 19.06 1.56 -25.67
CA PRO A 406 19.28 2.61 -24.69
C PRO A 406 17.96 3.26 -24.23
N ARG A 407 17.87 3.55 -22.93
CA ARG A 407 16.73 4.24 -22.29
C ARG A 407 15.41 3.49 -22.29
N GLN A 408 15.41 2.19 -22.60
CA GLN A 408 14.19 1.36 -22.55
C GLN A 408 13.59 1.31 -21.15
N ALA A 409 14.41 1.30 -20.10
CA ALA A 409 13.95 1.33 -18.73
C ALA A 409 13.14 2.60 -18.41
N ARG A 410 13.51 3.76 -18.95
CA ARG A 410 12.76 5.00 -18.77
C ARG A 410 11.39 4.94 -19.43
N LYS A 411 11.31 4.41 -20.65
CA LYS A 411 10.02 4.15 -21.34
C LYS A 411 9.14 3.22 -20.50
N THR A 412 9.72 2.20 -19.89
CA THR A 412 9.00 1.27 -19.03
C THR A 412 8.47 1.95 -17.77
N ALA A 413 9.31 2.74 -17.08
CA ALA A 413 8.92 3.51 -15.90
C ALA A 413 7.78 4.50 -16.21
N LEU A 414 7.87 5.24 -17.32
CA LEU A 414 6.81 6.16 -17.78
C LEU A 414 5.49 5.41 -18.05
N GLY A 415 5.56 4.22 -18.67
CA GLY A 415 4.39 3.40 -18.91
C GLY A 415 3.72 2.90 -17.61
N LEU A 416 4.51 2.57 -16.60
CA LEU A 416 4.01 2.15 -15.28
C LEU A 416 3.33 3.29 -14.55
N LEU A 417 3.85 4.52 -14.60
CA LEU A 417 3.23 5.70 -13.98
C LEU A 417 1.85 6.05 -14.54
N GLY A 418 1.49 5.54 -15.71
CA GLY A 418 0.16 5.66 -16.29
C GLY A 418 -0.75 4.43 -16.08
N ALA A 419 -0.32 3.40 -15.34
CA ALA A 419 -1.01 2.12 -15.27
C ALA A 419 -1.72 1.92 -13.91
N GLY A 420 -3.06 1.99 -13.89
CA GLY A 420 -3.88 1.66 -12.73
C GLY A 420 -3.41 2.37 -11.44
N GLN A 421 -3.28 1.63 -10.33
CA GLN A 421 -2.84 2.21 -9.05
C GLN A 421 -1.35 2.63 -9.02
N MET A 422 -0.55 2.21 -10.00
CA MET A 422 0.84 2.70 -10.16
C MET A 422 0.89 4.20 -10.47
N MET A 423 -0.22 4.81 -10.86
CA MET A 423 -0.32 6.27 -11.04
C MET A 423 -0.05 7.06 -9.76
N PHE A 424 -0.19 6.46 -8.59
CA PHE A 424 0.09 7.09 -7.30
C PHE A 424 1.57 7.09 -6.90
N LEU A 425 2.42 6.33 -7.62
CA LEU A 425 3.85 6.28 -7.32
C LEU A 425 4.50 7.66 -7.37
N LYS A 426 5.28 7.96 -6.35
CA LYS A 426 6.12 9.18 -6.29
C LYS A 426 7.46 8.97 -6.98
N SER A 427 8.10 7.82 -6.76
CA SER A 427 9.41 7.52 -7.32
C SER A 427 9.45 6.11 -7.92
N ILE A 428 10.17 5.97 -9.05
CA ILE A 428 10.54 4.68 -9.63
C ILE A 428 12.06 4.62 -9.77
N VAL A 429 12.67 3.56 -9.25
CA VAL A 429 14.05 3.20 -9.53
C VAL A 429 14.05 2.00 -10.48
N ALA A 430 14.57 2.20 -11.68
CA ALA A 430 14.77 1.12 -12.65
C ALA A 430 16.14 0.49 -12.45
N ILE A 431 16.20 -0.84 -12.34
CA ILE A 431 17.41 -1.65 -12.19
C ILE A 431 17.47 -2.72 -13.29
N ASP A 432 18.62 -3.36 -13.49
CA ASP A 432 18.78 -4.41 -14.48
C ASP A 432 17.92 -5.64 -14.17
N GLU A 433 17.51 -6.38 -15.22
CA GLU A 433 16.61 -7.54 -15.12
C GLU A 433 17.12 -8.70 -14.24
N ASN A 434 18.41 -8.80 -14.04
CA ASN A 434 19.07 -9.83 -13.23
C ASN A 434 19.22 -9.45 -11.74
N GLN A 435 18.82 -8.23 -11.36
CA GLN A 435 18.83 -7.78 -9.96
C GLN A 435 17.49 -8.11 -9.29
N ASP A 436 17.54 -8.52 -8.01
CA ASP A 436 16.32 -8.65 -7.20
C ASP A 436 15.90 -7.29 -6.65
N PRO A 437 14.72 -6.77 -7.02
CA PRO A 437 14.25 -5.46 -6.54
C PRO A 437 13.93 -5.43 -5.04
N ARG A 438 13.98 -6.57 -4.34
CA ARG A 438 13.81 -6.67 -2.87
C ARG A 438 15.14 -6.55 -2.11
N ASP A 439 16.25 -6.66 -2.82
CA ASP A 439 17.58 -6.55 -2.22
C ASP A 439 17.99 -5.08 -2.15
N LEU A 440 17.80 -4.48 -0.95
CA LEU A 440 18.15 -3.09 -0.71
C LEU A 440 19.66 -2.83 -0.82
N GLU A 441 20.52 -3.84 -0.55
CA GLU A 441 21.96 -3.71 -0.72
C GLU A 441 22.32 -3.63 -2.20
N ALA A 442 21.73 -4.51 -3.02
CA ALA A 442 21.90 -4.46 -4.46
C ALA A 442 21.37 -3.13 -5.05
N LEU A 443 20.24 -2.60 -4.54
CA LEU A 443 19.71 -1.32 -4.92
C LEU A 443 20.69 -0.18 -4.63
N LEU A 444 21.24 -0.12 -3.41
CA LEU A 444 22.22 0.90 -3.03
C LEU A 444 23.48 0.82 -3.90
N ASN A 445 23.95 -0.39 -4.23
CA ASN A 445 25.07 -0.57 -5.16
C ASN A 445 24.71 -0.06 -6.57
N CYS A 446 23.50 -0.38 -7.10
CA CYS A 446 23.08 0.14 -8.39
C CYS A 446 23.03 1.67 -8.42
N LEU A 447 22.48 2.31 -7.37
CA LEU A 447 22.44 3.77 -7.26
C LEU A 447 23.85 4.36 -7.16
N ASN A 448 24.74 3.74 -6.36
CA ASN A 448 26.11 4.18 -6.17
C ASN A 448 26.94 4.09 -7.46
N ASP A 449 26.84 2.98 -8.19
CA ASP A 449 27.78 2.62 -9.25
C ASP A 449 27.31 3.06 -10.64
N LYS A 450 25.99 3.19 -10.86
CA LYS A 450 25.41 3.34 -12.21
C LYS A 450 24.72 4.66 -12.46
N VAL A 451 24.31 5.39 -11.41
CA VAL A 451 23.53 6.62 -11.59
C VAL A 451 24.42 7.84 -11.68
N ASP A 452 24.31 8.53 -12.79
CA ASP A 452 24.79 9.91 -12.96
C ASP A 452 23.61 10.88 -12.69
N PRO A 453 23.67 11.68 -11.60
CA PRO A 453 22.58 12.60 -11.27
C PRO A 453 22.25 13.60 -12.39
N ALA A 454 23.20 13.93 -13.25
CA ALA A 454 23.00 14.88 -14.35
C ALA A 454 22.12 14.31 -15.48
N THR A 455 22.19 13.00 -15.71
CA THR A 455 21.58 12.38 -16.90
C THR A 455 20.56 11.29 -16.61
N ASP A 456 20.57 10.69 -15.42
CA ASP A 456 19.79 9.48 -15.14
C ASP A 456 18.56 9.71 -14.27
N LEU A 457 18.25 10.98 -14.00
CA LEU A 457 17.04 11.38 -13.30
C LEU A 457 16.04 12.06 -14.24
N ILE A 458 14.75 11.74 -14.08
CA ILE A 458 13.65 12.43 -14.77
C ILE A 458 12.66 12.90 -13.72
N VAL A 459 12.39 14.19 -13.68
CA VAL A 459 11.35 14.80 -12.84
C VAL A 459 10.14 15.14 -13.70
N LEU A 460 8.99 14.63 -13.32
CA LEU A 460 7.69 14.90 -13.94
C LEU A 460 6.88 15.79 -13.00
N LYS A 461 6.63 17.03 -13.43
CA LYS A 461 5.95 18.06 -12.66
C LYS A 461 4.43 17.82 -12.56
N GLY A 462 3.85 18.08 -11.38
CA GLY A 462 2.41 18.21 -11.19
C GLY A 462 1.59 16.97 -11.56
N GLN A 463 2.00 15.80 -11.10
CA GLN A 463 1.35 14.52 -11.39
C GLN A 463 0.41 14.08 -10.28
N VAL A 464 -0.48 13.13 -10.61
CA VAL A 464 -1.42 12.53 -9.65
C VAL A 464 -0.69 11.91 -8.46
N ALA A 465 -1.13 12.25 -7.25
CA ALA A 465 -0.64 11.71 -5.98
C ALA A 465 -1.73 10.97 -5.22
N ASP A 466 -1.33 10.15 -4.26
CA ASP A 466 -2.25 9.67 -3.22
C ASP A 466 -2.64 10.84 -2.30
N ALA A 467 -3.93 10.95 -1.97
CA ALA A 467 -4.44 11.99 -1.07
C ALA A 467 -3.77 11.94 0.33
N LEU A 468 -3.30 10.77 0.73
CA LEU A 468 -2.65 10.52 2.02
C LEU A 468 -1.15 10.85 2.03
N GLU A 469 -0.57 11.20 0.87
CA GLU A 469 0.84 11.59 0.76
C GLU A 469 1.06 12.94 1.47
N ALA A 470 1.65 12.89 2.67
CA ALA A 470 1.83 14.08 3.52
C ALA A 470 2.86 15.06 2.96
N ALA A 471 3.89 14.56 2.26
CA ALA A 471 5.00 15.37 1.79
C ALA A 471 4.64 16.24 0.56
N SER A 472 3.57 15.91 -0.18
CA SER A 472 3.19 16.66 -1.37
C SER A 472 2.73 18.08 -1.06
N LYS A 473 3.05 19.02 -1.93
CA LYS A 473 2.67 20.44 -1.83
C LYS A 473 1.16 20.64 -1.87
N TYR A 474 0.48 19.90 -2.74
CA TYR A 474 -0.96 19.95 -2.92
C TYR A 474 -1.58 18.58 -2.66
N GLU A 475 -2.82 18.57 -2.20
CA GLU A 475 -3.57 17.34 -2.10
C GLU A 475 -3.79 16.73 -3.49
N ASN A 476 -3.58 15.42 -3.61
CA ASN A 476 -3.69 14.66 -4.86
C ASN A 476 -2.71 15.04 -5.99
N VAL A 477 -1.71 15.89 -5.72
CA VAL A 477 -0.73 16.32 -6.74
C VAL A 477 0.67 16.38 -6.13
N HIS A 478 1.64 15.71 -6.78
CA HIS A 478 3.07 15.81 -6.48
C HIS A 478 3.92 15.73 -7.74
N ASP A 479 5.19 16.08 -7.62
CA ASP A 479 6.20 15.78 -8.65
C ASP A 479 6.64 14.33 -8.53
N LYS A 480 6.93 13.68 -9.66
CA LYS A 480 7.43 12.30 -9.70
C LYS A 480 8.90 12.26 -10.12
N LEU A 481 9.61 11.26 -9.58
CA LEU A 481 11.01 11.02 -9.88
C LEU A 481 11.22 9.63 -10.48
N ILE A 482 11.87 9.56 -11.64
CA ILE A 482 12.37 8.32 -12.21
C ILE A 482 13.91 8.36 -12.11
N ILE A 483 14.48 7.30 -11.56
CA ILE A 483 15.93 7.08 -11.46
C ILE A 483 16.26 5.86 -12.32
N ASP A 484 17.08 6.07 -13.34
CA ASP A 484 17.56 5.03 -14.25
C ASP A 484 18.90 4.47 -13.74
N ALA A 485 18.85 3.45 -12.88
CA ALA A 485 20.01 2.76 -12.31
C ALA A 485 20.36 1.48 -13.10
N THR A 486 20.02 1.45 -14.39
CA THR A 486 20.31 0.31 -15.25
C THR A 486 21.66 0.45 -15.93
N THR A 487 22.29 -0.68 -16.24
CA THR A 487 23.44 -0.72 -17.13
C THR A 487 22.97 -0.38 -18.55
N LEU A 488 23.66 0.50 -19.22
CA LEU A 488 23.30 0.88 -20.59
C LEU A 488 23.37 -0.32 -21.52
N ALA A 489 22.28 -0.56 -22.24
CA ALA A 489 22.30 -1.51 -23.32
C ALA A 489 23.30 -1.07 -24.39
N LYS A 490 24.12 -1.99 -24.89
CA LYS A 490 24.91 -1.73 -26.11
C LYS A 490 23.97 -1.28 -27.22
N ALA A 491 24.41 -0.37 -28.06
CA ALA A 491 23.56 0.27 -29.06
C ALA A 491 22.97 -0.71 -30.09
N ASP A 492 23.55 -1.87 -30.28
CA ASP A 492 23.05 -2.92 -31.17
C ASP A 492 22.82 -4.24 -30.41
N PRO A 493 21.56 -4.75 -30.33
CA PRO A 493 21.27 -6.02 -29.69
C PRO A 493 21.81 -7.24 -30.44
N ARG A 494 22.36 -7.07 -31.64
CA ARG A 494 22.95 -8.12 -32.46
C ARG A 494 24.40 -8.43 -32.10
N GLY A 495 25.01 -7.60 -31.22
CA GLY A 495 26.35 -7.89 -30.66
C GLY A 495 27.55 -7.48 -31.54
N ASP A 496 27.33 -6.88 -32.70
CA ASP A 496 28.39 -6.42 -33.56
C ASP A 496 28.87 -5.02 -33.11
N ASP A 497 30.18 -4.87 -32.88
CA ASP A 497 30.76 -3.60 -32.46
C ASP A 497 30.79 -2.56 -33.61
N GLU A 498 30.54 -2.98 -34.85
CA GLU A 498 30.41 -2.09 -36.00
C GLU A 498 28.95 -1.90 -36.39
N PRO A 499 28.49 -0.63 -36.49
CA PRO A 499 27.14 -0.34 -36.96
C PRO A 499 26.98 -0.76 -38.42
N LEU A 500 25.94 -1.54 -38.74
CA LEU A 500 25.61 -1.83 -40.11
C LEU A 500 25.23 -0.51 -40.85
N GLU A 501 25.68 -0.40 -42.08
CA GLU A 501 25.34 0.75 -42.94
C GLU A 501 23.82 0.90 -43.04
N GLY A 502 23.30 2.09 -42.77
CA GLY A 502 21.87 2.37 -42.69
C GLY A 502 21.18 1.96 -41.37
N SER A 503 21.92 1.48 -40.38
CA SER A 503 21.36 1.20 -39.05
C SER A 503 21.11 2.47 -38.24
N TYR A 504 20.16 2.42 -37.29
CA TYR A 504 19.87 3.52 -36.35
C TYR A 504 21.12 4.03 -35.60
N SER A 505 22.09 3.16 -35.37
CA SER A 505 23.34 3.49 -34.68
C SER A 505 24.25 4.40 -35.47
N GLN A 506 24.15 4.46 -36.82
CA GLN A 506 24.93 5.40 -37.66
C GLN A 506 24.40 6.83 -37.59
N HIS A 507 23.10 7.00 -37.40
CA HIS A 507 22.42 8.27 -37.42
C HIS A 507 22.43 9.02 -36.09
N THR A 508 22.93 8.44 -35.01
CA THR A 508 22.89 9.05 -33.66
C THR A 508 24.15 8.84 -32.84
N PRO A 509 25.31 9.40 -33.28
CA PRO A 509 26.51 9.49 -32.42
C PRO A 509 26.20 10.15 -31.07
N GLN A 510 25.22 11.07 -31.04
CA GLN A 510 24.71 11.75 -29.85
C GLN A 510 24.04 10.81 -28.82
N TRP A 511 23.48 9.67 -29.20
CA TRP A 511 22.95 8.73 -28.25
C TRP A 511 24.03 8.17 -27.29
N ARG A 512 25.26 8.05 -27.77
CA ARG A 512 26.41 7.66 -26.93
C ARG A 512 26.76 8.75 -25.92
N GLN A 513 26.55 10.02 -26.24
CA GLN A 513 26.75 11.16 -25.32
C GLN A 513 25.67 11.18 -24.21
N TYR A 514 24.44 10.74 -24.52
CA TYR A 514 23.38 10.60 -23.53
C TYR A 514 23.46 9.29 -22.76
N ALA A 515 24.35 8.42 -23.13
CA ALA A 515 24.52 7.12 -22.54
C ALA A 515 25.23 7.11 -21.16
N GLY A 516 25.66 8.22 -20.64
CA GLY A 516 26.00 8.48 -19.22
C GLY A 516 27.11 7.65 -18.56
N SER A 517 27.49 6.51 -19.12
CA SER A 517 28.32 5.51 -18.41
C SER A 517 29.76 5.91 -18.09
N GLU A 518 30.28 6.96 -18.73
CA GLU A 518 31.65 7.42 -18.46
C GLU A 518 31.73 8.50 -17.37
N LYS A 519 30.61 9.20 -17.06
CA LYS A 519 30.62 10.32 -16.12
C LYS A 519 30.66 9.92 -14.66
N ALA A 520 30.06 8.80 -14.28
CA ALA A 520 30.15 8.29 -12.91
C ALA A 520 31.60 8.01 -12.47
N SER A 521 32.47 7.73 -13.43
CA SER A 521 33.91 7.52 -13.19
C SER A 521 34.71 8.83 -13.00
N GLN A 522 34.14 10.00 -13.34
CA GLN A 522 34.83 11.30 -13.20
C GLN A 522 34.97 11.77 -11.75
N TYR A 523 34.15 11.22 -10.83
CA TYR A 523 34.18 11.57 -9.43
C TYR A 523 34.42 10.29 -8.61
N PRO A 524 35.69 9.89 -8.37
CA PRO A 524 35.98 8.70 -7.59
C PRO A 524 35.45 8.86 -6.17
N ALA A 525 34.85 7.78 -5.64
CA ALA A 525 34.40 7.74 -4.26
C ALA A 525 35.55 8.11 -3.29
N PRO A 526 35.24 8.65 -2.10
CA PRO A 526 36.24 8.87 -1.06
C PRO A 526 37.01 7.58 -0.79
N LYS A 527 38.29 7.69 -0.63
CA LYS A 527 39.09 6.50 -0.25
C LYS A 527 38.69 6.03 1.15
N PRO A 528 38.71 4.73 1.44
CA PRO A 528 38.33 4.20 2.75
C PRO A 528 39.09 4.83 3.90
N GLU A 529 40.39 5.17 3.68
CA GLU A 529 41.22 5.84 4.67
C GLU A 529 40.82 7.30 4.95
N ASP A 530 40.18 8.00 4.00
CA ASP A 530 39.75 9.39 4.14
C ASP A 530 38.37 9.49 4.86
N ILE A 531 37.55 8.43 4.85
CA ILE A 531 36.18 8.41 5.38
C ILE A 531 36.10 8.79 6.87
N PRO A 532 36.94 8.22 7.78
CA PRO A 532 36.86 8.58 9.20
C PRO A 532 37.10 10.08 9.47
N ALA A 533 38.06 10.67 8.77
CA ALA A 533 38.36 12.08 8.89
C ALA A 533 37.23 12.96 8.31
N LEU A 534 36.63 12.55 7.19
CA LEU A 534 35.49 13.22 6.59
C LEU A 534 34.29 13.20 7.54
N LEU A 535 33.91 12.04 8.07
CA LEU A 535 32.80 11.92 9.02
C LEU A 535 33.04 12.73 10.28
N ALA A 536 34.27 12.69 10.85
CA ALA A 536 34.63 13.48 12.03
C ALA A 536 34.50 15.01 11.77
N ASN A 537 34.76 15.47 10.57
CA ASN A 537 34.60 16.88 10.20
C ASN A 537 33.11 17.22 9.92
N VAL A 538 32.36 16.32 9.32
CA VAL A 538 30.91 16.49 9.11
C VAL A 538 30.19 16.58 10.45
N LEU A 539 30.54 15.76 11.44
CA LEU A 539 29.96 15.78 12.78
C LEU A 539 30.30 17.05 13.60
N LYS A 540 31.24 17.89 13.15
CA LYS A 540 31.54 19.19 13.76
C LYS A 540 30.69 20.32 13.20
N LEU A 541 29.93 20.08 12.13
CA LEU A 541 29.05 21.09 11.55
C LEU A 541 27.83 21.30 12.44
N ASP A 542 27.44 22.54 12.60
CA ASP A 542 26.21 22.90 13.27
C ASP A 542 25.02 22.18 12.60
N LEU A 543 24.03 21.77 13.36
CA LEU A 543 22.85 21.04 12.95
C LEU A 543 23.06 19.54 12.61
N VAL A 544 24.27 19.02 12.54
CA VAL A 544 24.52 17.60 12.33
C VAL A 544 24.50 16.86 13.66
N SER A 545 23.52 15.99 13.84
CA SER A 545 23.40 15.14 15.05
C SER A 545 24.13 13.81 14.88
N ASP A 546 24.12 13.24 13.65
CA ASP A 546 24.77 11.98 13.35
C ASP A 546 25.10 11.90 11.84
N ALA A 547 26.08 11.03 11.48
CA ALA A 547 26.53 10.87 10.10
C ALA A 547 27.02 9.44 9.83
N ARG A 548 26.65 8.88 8.68
CA ARG A 548 27.04 7.53 8.27
C ARG A 548 27.20 7.41 6.76
N MET A 549 28.22 6.71 6.30
CA MET A 549 28.30 6.26 4.90
C MET A 549 27.36 5.07 4.68
N LEU A 550 26.47 5.18 3.72
CA LEU A 550 25.64 4.06 3.26
C LEU A 550 26.37 3.22 2.22
N ARG A 551 27.13 3.87 1.34
CA ARG A 551 28.07 3.33 0.34
C ARG A 551 29.20 4.31 0.14
N ASP A 552 30.16 3.94 -0.69
CA ASP A 552 31.38 4.68 -0.90
C ASP A 552 31.16 6.17 -1.26
N SER A 553 30.13 6.49 -2.06
CA SER A 553 29.79 7.86 -2.44
C SER A 553 28.43 8.34 -1.91
N MET A 554 27.88 7.64 -0.92
CA MET A 554 26.56 7.91 -0.33
C MET A 554 26.68 8.24 1.14
N LEU A 555 26.51 9.50 1.49
CA LEU A 555 26.49 9.99 2.88
C LEU A 555 25.06 10.21 3.33
N VAL A 556 24.69 9.72 4.49
CA VAL A 556 23.48 10.12 5.20
C VAL A 556 23.86 10.86 6.48
N ILE A 557 23.14 11.93 6.75
CA ILE A 557 23.23 12.70 8.00
C ILE A 557 21.86 12.83 8.62
N SER A 558 21.82 12.87 9.94
CA SER A 558 20.64 13.35 10.68
C SER A 558 20.86 14.76 11.21
N THR A 559 19.81 15.55 11.21
CA THR A 559 19.85 16.94 11.64
C THR A 559 18.80 17.23 12.69
N SER A 560 19.15 18.02 13.70
CA SER A 560 18.20 18.50 14.68
C SER A 560 17.15 19.40 14.03
N VAL A 561 15.89 19.19 14.40
CA VAL A 561 14.76 19.97 13.91
C VAL A 561 14.22 20.84 15.04
N GLU A 562 14.65 22.07 15.08
CA GLU A 562 13.99 23.08 15.93
C GLU A 562 12.61 23.44 15.32
N GLY A 563 11.59 23.55 16.17
CA GLY A 563 10.28 24.04 15.76
C GLY A 563 9.38 23.02 15.06
N ARG A 564 9.49 21.72 15.37
CA ARG A 564 8.50 20.74 14.92
C ARG A 564 7.10 21.19 15.32
N PRO A 565 6.12 21.18 14.38
CA PRO A 565 4.76 21.57 14.72
C PRO A 565 4.24 20.71 15.86
N SER A 566 3.54 21.31 16.80
CA SER A 566 2.90 20.56 17.87
C SER A 566 1.89 19.57 17.25
N VAL A 567 1.72 18.43 17.90
CA VAL A 567 0.77 17.38 17.46
C VAL A 567 -0.64 17.96 17.23
N LYS A 568 -1.08 18.94 18.05
CA LYS A 568 -2.37 19.62 17.90
C LYS A 568 -2.52 20.42 16.60
N THR A 569 -1.46 21.04 16.12
CA THR A 569 -1.48 21.88 14.91
C THR A 569 -1.21 21.07 13.64
N GLY A 570 -0.68 19.85 13.75
CA GLY A 570 -0.34 19.00 12.63
C GLY A 570 -1.55 18.52 11.82
N CYS A 571 -2.70 18.31 12.45
CA CYS A 571 -3.85 17.65 11.81
C CYS A 571 -5.00 18.59 11.40
N ASP A 572 -5.05 19.82 11.89
CA ASP A 572 -6.14 20.76 11.61
C ASP A 572 -5.68 22.12 11.08
N PRO A 573 -5.87 22.39 9.77
CA PRO A 573 -5.55 23.68 9.17
C PRO A 573 -6.32 24.89 9.75
N SER A 574 -7.47 24.67 10.33
CA SER A 574 -8.31 25.77 10.85
C SER A 574 -7.83 26.34 12.19
N LEU A 575 -6.85 25.70 12.82
CA LEU A 575 -6.36 26.09 14.15
C LEU A 575 -5.27 27.17 14.15
N LEU A 576 -4.78 27.61 12.98
CA LEU A 576 -3.76 28.66 12.90
C LEU A 576 -4.34 29.99 12.43
N ASN A 577 -3.99 31.06 13.11
CA ASN A 577 -4.27 32.42 12.70
C ASN A 577 -3.24 32.96 11.68
N GLU A 578 -3.40 34.20 11.21
CA GLU A 578 -2.49 34.80 10.23
C GLU A 578 -1.08 35.08 10.76
N GLU A 579 -0.95 35.43 12.05
CA GLU A 579 0.34 35.67 12.68
C GLU A 579 1.15 34.39 12.80
N GLU A 580 0.50 33.31 13.24
CA GLU A 580 1.11 31.98 13.30
C GLU A 580 1.54 31.49 11.92
N ASN A 581 0.74 31.71 10.89
CA ASN A 581 1.09 31.36 9.51
C ASN A 581 2.31 32.15 9.04
N THR A 582 2.37 33.47 9.31
CA THR A 582 3.51 34.34 8.93
C THR A 582 4.80 33.91 9.63
N LEU A 583 4.71 33.52 10.91
CA LEU A 583 5.84 33.01 11.67
C LEU A 583 6.35 31.68 11.06
N LEU A 584 5.46 30.76 10.75
CA LEU A 584 5.83 29.48 10.15
C LEU A 584 6.42 29.64 8.74
N ASP A 585 5.92 30.59 7.95
CA ASP A 585 6.48 30.90 6.63
C ASP A 585 7.94 31.39 6.76
N SER A 586 8.24 32.26 7.71
CA SER A 586 9.61 32.73 7.94
C SER A 586 10.53 31.65 8.49
N GLN A 587 10.04 30.78 9.34
CA GLN A 587 10.79 29.63 9.88
C GLN A 587 11.11 28.60 8.80
N GLU A 588 10.16 28.28 7.92
CA GLU A 588 10.41 27.36 6.81
C GLU A 588 11.46 27.91 5.83
N LEU A 589 11.40 29.21 5.53
CA LEU A 589 12.39 29.86 4.67
C LEU A 589 13.79 29.75 5.28
N ALA A 590 13.93 30.17 6.54
CA ALA A 590 15.20 30.09 7.25
C ALA A 590 15.77 28.67 7.31
N ARG A 591 14.90 27.68 7.54
CA ARG A 591 15.29 26.28 7.55
C ARG A 591 15.79 25.79 6.20
N ARG A 592 15.12 26.15 5.10
CA ARG A 592 15.58 25.79 3.73
C ARG A 592 16.96 26.36 3.46
N GLU A 593 17.19 27.60 3.85
CA GLU A 593 18.49 28.25 3.72
C GLU A 593 19.57 27.54 4.55
N GLN A 594 19.27 27.17 5.80
CA GLN A 594 20.17 26.42 6.66
C GLN A 594 20.53 25.04 6.06
N ILE A 595 19.58 24.31 5.50
CA ILE A 595 19.82 23.02 4.83
C ILE A 595 20.71 23.20 3.58
N ILE A 596 20.48 24.25 2.81
CA ILE A 596 21.32 24.57 1.66
C ILE A 596 22.76 24.91 2.08
N GLN A 597 22.92 25.70 3.14
CA GLN A 597 24.22 26.03 3.70
C GLN A 597 24.94 24.79 4.24
N LEU A 598 24.25 23.94 4.97
CA LEU A 598 24.76 22.67 5.49
C LEU A 598 25.24 21.77 4.34
N ARG A 599 24.39 21.59 3.32
CA ARG A 599 24.76 20.85 2.11
C ARG A 599 26.05 21.37 1.48
N ASN A 600 26.15 22.68 1.31
CA ASN A 600 27.31 23.33 0.70
C ASN A 600 28.57 23.14 1.54
N SER A 601 28.46 23.25 2.88
CA SER A 601 29.57 23.00 3.80
C SER A 601 30.07 21.57 3.73
N ILE A 602 29.18 20.57 3.67
CA ILE A 602 29.54 19.17 3.49
C ILE A 602 30.27 18.95 2.17
N TRP A 603 29.76 19.54 1.07
CA TRP A 603 30.41 19.44 -0.23
C TRP A 603 31.76 20.15 -0.32
N GLN A 604 31.99 21.19 0.49
CA GLN A 604 33.30 21.82 0.64
C GLN A 604 34.28 20.97 1.44
N LEU A 605 33.82 20.25 2.48
CA LEU A 605 34.64 19.30 3.22
C LEU A 605 35.09 18.13 2.34
N ASP A 606 34.24 17.71 1.41
CA ASP A 606 34.54 16.69 0.39
C ASP A 606 35.21 17.32 -0.82
N ASN A 607 36.45 17.78 -0.65
CA ASN A 607 37.22 18.52 -1.66
C ASN A 607 37.55 17.70 -2.95
N LYS A 608 37.31 16.39 -2.94
CA LYS A 608 37.49 15.49 -4.09
C LYS A 608 36.20 15.19 -4.82
N ASN A 609 35.07 15.78 -4.40
CA ASN A 609 33.71 15.53 -4.93
C ASN A 609 33.28 14.06 -4.92
N GLY A 610 33.79 13.28 -3.96
CA GLY A 610 33.53 11.86 -3.86
C GLY A 610 32.12 11.53 -3.38
N ILE A 611 31.49 12.42 -2.57
CA ILE A 611 30.11 12.29 -2.11
C ILE A 611 29.16 12.74 -3.22
N ARG A 612 28.60 11.78 -3.95
CA ARG A 612 27.61 12.04 -5.03
C ARG A 612 26.18 12.12 -4.52
N TRP A 613 25.87 11.38 -3.45
CA TRP A 613 24.57 11.34 -2.82
C TRP A 613 24.67 11.83 -1.39
N LEU A 614 23.98 12.92 -1.07
CA LEU A 614 23.83 13.39 0.29
C LEU A 614 22.37 13.23 0.69
N PHE A 615 22.09 12.35 1.64
CA PHE A 615 20.78 12.18 2.25
C PHE A 615 20.74 12.93 3.57
N ILE A 616 19.71 13.77 3.75
CA ILE A 616 19.49 14.52 4.99
C ILE A 616 18.14 14.08 5.57
N THR A 617 18.15 13.68 6.83
CA THR A 617 16.94 13.26 7.56
C THR A 617 16.87 13.92 8.92
N ASP A 618 15.74 13.79 9.62
CA ASP A 618 15.61 14.25 10.99
C ASP A 618 16.37 13.34 11.96
N ASP A 619 16.73 13.88 13.13
CA ASP A 619 17.46 13.18 14.20
C ASP A 619 16.60 12.27 15.09
N ASP A 620 15.37 11.98 14.65
CA ASP A 620 14.47 11.02 15.30
C ASP A 620 14.80 9.55 14.97
N LEU A 621 15.90 9.30 14.28
CA LEU A 621 16.43 7.98 13.93
C LEU A 621 17.88 7.85 14.38
N ASP A 622 18.17 6.82 15.16
CA ASP A 622 19.54 6.34 15.34
C ASP A 622 20.00 5.62 14.05
N LEU A 623 20.91 6.26 13.30
CA LEU A 623 21.42 5.74 12.03
C LEU A 623 22.20 4.42 12.19
N HIS A 624 22.66 4.07 13.39
CA HIS A 624 23.49 2.92 13.71
C HIS A 624 22.71 1.76 14.36
N ALA A 625 21.45 1.99 14.76
CA ALA A 625 20.61 0.95 15.34
C ALA A 625 20.40 -0.24 14.41
N GLU A 626 20.25 -1.44 14.98
CA GLU A 626 19.85 -2.62 14.22
C GLU A 626 18.47 -2.38 13.56
N GLY A 627 18.35 -2.67 12.27
CA GLY A 627 17.15 -2.43 11.50
C GLY A 627 16.94 -0.97 11.03
N ALA A 628 17.83 -0.03 11.38
CA ALA A 628 17.73 1.38 11.01
C ALA A 628 17.53 1.62 9.51
N ARG A 629 18.06 0.75 8.63
CA ARG A 629 17.93 0.91 7.17
C ARG A 629 16.47 0.92 6.68
N LYS A 630 15.62 0.07 7.23
CA LYS A 630 14.18 0.06 6.89
C LYS A 630 13.50 1.34 7.32
N ARG A 631 13.84 1.81 8.52
CA ARG A 631 13.35 3.06 9.04
C ARG A 631 13.86 4.26 8.23
N LEU A 632 15.14 4.24 7.86
CA LEU A 632 15.73 5.25 6.98
C LEU A 632 15.03 5.28 5.62
N LEU A 633 14.72 4.11 5.04
CA LEU A 633 13.94 4.04 3.79
C LEU A 633 12.57 4.72 3.93
N TRP A 634 11.86 4.47 5.04
CA TRP A 634 10.61 5.17 5.34
C TRP A 634 10.81 6.70 5.42
N GLN A 635 11.80 7.18 6.18
CA GLN A 635 12.07 8.62 6.27
C GLN A 635 12.40 9.23 4.91
N LEU A 636 13.33 8.61 4.17
CA LEU A 636 13.79 9.09 2.87
C LEU A 636 12.69 9.09 1.79
N THR A 637 11.63 8.35 1.96
CA THR A 637 10.55 8.28 0.98
C THR A 637 9.26 8.95 1.44
N CYS A 638 8.84 8.76 2.68
CA CYS A 638 7.55 9.30 3.17
C CYS A 638 7.63 10.77 3.63
N ARG A 639 8.84 11.30 3.88
CA ARG A 639 9.07 12.72 4.18
C ARG A 639 9.60 13.53 3.01
N PHE A 640 10.02 12.86 1.96
CA PHE A 640 10.61 13.47 0.78
C PHE A 640 9.54 13.99 -0.18
N ASP A 641 9.72 15.22 -0.61
CA ASP A 641 9.01 15.83 -1.73
C ASP A 641 10.03 16.15 -2.83
N VAL A 642 9.73 15.80 -4.08
CA VAL A 642 10.68 15.91 -5.19
C VAL A 642 11.02 17.37 -5.48
N GLU A 643 10.04 18.28 -5.42
CA GLU A 643 10.24 19.70 -5.70
C GLU A 643 11.13 20.38 -4.65
N ARG A 644 10.87 20.08 -3.37
CA ARG A 644 11.58 20.74 -2.25
C ARG A 644 12.88 20.04 -1.87
N GLY A 645 12.87 18.71 -1.94
CA GLY A 645 13.92 17.88 -1.37
C GLY A 645 15.04 17.53 -2.31
N LEU A 646 14.83 17.61 -3.63
CA LEU A 646 15.86 17.25 -4.61
C LEU A 646 16.61 18.50 -5.07
N THR A 647 17.87 18.61 -4.66
CA THR A 647 18.76 19.71 -5.08
C THR A 647 20.10 19.18 -5.57
N PHE A 648 20.81 19.97 -6.37
CA PHE A 648 22.04 19.58 -7.04
C PHE A 648 23.16 20.61 -6.80
N ASP A 649 24.40 20.18 -7.05
CA ASP A 649 25.50 21.11 -7.27
C ASP A 649 25.37 21.83 -8.64
N GLU A 650 26.24 22.82 -8.92
CA GLU A 650 26.18 23.61 -10.15
C GLU A 650 26.27 22.74 -11.41
N ASN A 651 27.07 21.69 -11.40
CA ASN A 651 27.29 20.80 -12.54
C ASN A 651 26.28 19.62 -12.58
N LYS A 652 25.37 19.53 -11.62
CA LYS A 652 24.44 18.39 -11.39
C LYS A 652 25.16 17.04 -11.23
N SER A 653 26.43 17.06 -10.83
CA SER A 653 27.22 15.85 -10.62
C SER A 653 26.97 15.22 -9.25
N ARG A 654 26.44 16.00 -8.33
CA ARG A 654 26.07 15.60 -6.97
C ARG A 654 24.64 15.99 -6.68
N LEU A 655 23.94 15.17 -5.93
CA LEU A 655 22.59 15.47 -5.49
C LEU A 655 22.48 15.44 -3.98
N CYS A 656 21.58 16.28 -3.47
CA CYS A 656 21.11 16.22 -2.10
C CYS A 656 19.64 15.81 -2.11
N TRP A 657 19.33 14.82 -1.28
CA TRP A 657 18.00 14.28 -1.03
C TRP A 657 17.59 14.69 0.39
N ASN A 658 16.90 15.79 0.52
CA ASN A 658 16.43 16.30 1.79
C ASN A 658 15.08 15.72 2.15
N ALA A 659 15.05 14.84 3.12
CA ALA A 659 13.85 14.21 3.68
C ALA A 659 13.58 14.64 5.13
N THR A 660 13.97 15.85 5.49
CA THR A 660 13.61 16.42 6.79
C THR A 660 12.15 16.83 6.80
N THR A 661 11.48 16.72 7.97
CA THR A 661 10.10 17.16 8.14
C THR A 661 9.99 18.67 7.88
N PRO A 662 9.17 19.12 6.93
CA PRO A 662 9.02 20.54 6.64
C PRO A 662 8.24 21.25 7.75
N ILE A 663 8.49 22.55 7.93
CA ILE A 663 7.63 23.42 8.74
C ILE A 663 6.42 23.79 7.88
N PRO A 664 5.18 23.69 8.39
CA PRO A 664 3.99 24.10 7.65
C PRO A 664 4.10 25.54 7.18
N SER A 665 3.99 25.77 5.89
CA SER A 665 4.19 27.10 5.31
C SER A 665 3.26 27.32 4.12
N LYS A 666 2.38 28.31 4.24
CA LYS A 666 1.46 28.69 3.17
C LYS A 666 2.21 29.32 2.00
N ALA A 667 3.15 30.23 2.27
CA ALA A 667 3.90 30.94 1.25
C ALA A 667 4.82 30.00 0.47
N HIS A 668 5.42 29.01 1.13
CA HIS A 668 6.34 28.06 0.52
C HIS A 668 5.69 26.75 0.08
N GLY A 669 4.33 26.67 0.12
CA GLY A 669 3.57 25.53 -0.35
C GLY A 669 3.83 24.25 0.42
N THR A 670 4.03 24.36 1.73
CA THR A 670 4.15 23.23 2.64
C THR A 670 2.84 23.08 3.40
N ARG A 671 2.17 21.93 3.20
CA ARG A 671 0.97 21.61 3.99
C ARG A 671 1.35 21.40 5.46
N ARG A 672 0.38 21.49 6.34
CA ARG A 672 0.60 21.11 7.73
C ARG A 672 1.05 19.67 7.82
N TRP A 673 2.14 19.47 8.54
CA TRP A 673 2.72 18.16 8.69
C TRP A 673 1.95 17.36 9.75
N PRO A 674 1.44 16.17 9.39
CA PRO A 674 0.70 15.35 10.35
C PRO A 674 1.62 14.69 11.37
N ALA A 675 1.07 14.36 12.52
CA ALA A 675 1.77 13.58 13.54
C ALA A 675 2.05 12.16 13.06
N ILE A 676 3.08 11.54 13.62
CA ILE A 676 3.39 10.11 13.42
C ILE A 676 2.40 9.28 14.25
N THR A 677 1.99 8.12 13.74
CA THR A 677 1.14 7.16 14.45
C THR A 677 1.92 6.44 15.54
N LEU A 678 1.76 6.86 16.77
CA LEU A 678 2.41 6.28 17.96
C LEU A 678 1.38 6.04 19.06
N HIS A 679 1.58 4.98 19.84
CA HIS A 679 0.80 4.72 21.06
C HIS A 679 1.30 5.60 22.21
N ASP A 680 0.38 5.99 23.08
CA ASP A 680 0.72 6.67 24.33
C ASP A 680 1.31 5.69 25.35
N GLU A 681 1.99 6.25 26.39
CA GLU A 681 2.67 5.45 27.42
C GLU A 681 1.71 4.61 28.25
N ALA A 682 0.50 5.12 28.53
CA ALA A 682 -0.51 4.39 29.28
C ALA A 682 -0.97 3.14 28.53
N THR A 683 -1.22 3.27 27.21
CA THR A 683 -1.54 2.14 26.33
C THR A 683 -0.39 1.12 26.28
N LEU A 684 0.86 1.59 26.12
CA LEU A 684 2.03 0.71 26.09
C LEU A 684 2.21 -0.05 27.42
N ALA A 685 2.05 0.61 28.56
CA ALA A 685 2.12 -0.02 29.88
C ALA A 685 1.01 -1.08 30.07
N LYS A 686 -0.19 -0.78 29.57
CA LYS A 686 -1.32 -1.71 29.61
C LYS A 686 -1.04 -2.96 28.77
N VAL A 687 -0.54 -2.81 27.53
CA VAL A 687 -0.14 -3.93 26.67
C VAL A 687 0.95 -4.77 27.34
N ALA A 688 1.96 -4.15 27.94
CA ALA A 688 3.03 -4.87 28.65
C ALA A 688 2.55 -5.70 29.83
N SER A 689 1.37 -5.40 30.39
CA SER A 689 0.78 -6.17 31.51
C SER A 689 0.12 -7.48 31.07
N HIS A 690 0.02 -7.76 29.76
CA HIS A 690 -0.61 -8.95 29.23
C HIS A 690 0.35 -10.16 29.27
N PRO A 691 0.09 -11.21 30.10
CA PRO A 691 0.95 -12.38 30.20
C PRO A 691 1.04 -13.15 28.87
N GLU A 692 -0.02 -13.10 28.05
CA GLU A 692 -0.06 -13.72 26.72
C GLU A 692 0.95 -13.10 25.74
N LEU A 693 1.44 -11.90 26.05
CA LEU A 693 2.38 -11.14 25.23
C LEU A 693 3.81 -11.13 25.77
N ALA A 694 4.12 -11.88 26.84
CA ALA A 694 5.43 -11.86 27.51
C ALA A 694 6.63 -12.21 26.61
N GLY A 695 6.40 -12.82 25.45
CA GLY A 695 7.45 -13.14 24.46
C GLY A 695 7.67 -12.08 23.39
N TYR A 696 6.92 -10.97 23.39
CA TYR A 696 6.99 -9.92 22.39
C TYR A 696 7.55 -8.62 22.96
N SER A 697 8.31 -7.89 22.17
CA SER A 697 8.88 -6.59 22.54
C SER A 697 8.82 -5.62 21.39
N TRP A 698 8.75 -4.33 21.72
CA TRP A 698 8.80 -3.29 20.68
C TRP A 698 10.20 -3.25 20.05
N PRO A 699 10.32 -3.33 18.71
CA PRO A 699 11.61 -3.25 18.05
C PRO A 699 12.30 -1.90 18.31
N GLN A 700 13.58 -1.91 18.69
CA GLN A 700 14.34 -0.69 19.05
C GLN A 700 14.37 0.34 17.91
N HIS A 701 14.49 -0.08 16.66
CA HIS A 701 14.52 0.82 15.52
C HIS A 701 13.15 1.49 15.23
N LEU A 702 12.09 1.11 15.94
CA LEU A 702 10.77 1.75 15.90
C LEU A 702 10.50 2.61 17.16
N THR A 703 11.46 2.71 18.08
CA THR A 703 11.41 3.66 19.19
C THR A 703 11.81 5.05 18.69
N PHE A 704 10.98 6.03 19.01
CA PHE A 704 11.21 7.42 18.66
C PHE A 704 11.72 8.20 19.87
N HIS A 705 12.50 9.24 19.59
CA HIS A 705 12.90 10.21 20.60
C HIS A 705 11.66 10.85 21.23
N ASP A 706 11.72 11.19 22.55
CA ASP A 706 10.60 11.76 23.29
C ASP A 706 10.03 13.05 22.67
N SER A 707 10.84 13.76 21.89
CA SER A 707 10.43 14.98 21.19
C SER A 707 9.35 14.78 20.11
N VAL A 708 9.15 13.55 19.63
CA VAL A 708 8.15 13.20 18.60
C VAL A 708 6.96 12.41 19.14
N LYS A 709 7.01 12.02 20.41
CA LYS A 709 5.87 11.36 21.06
C LYS A 709 4.70 12.35 21.23
N PRO A 710 3.45 11.89 21.08
CA PRO A 710 2.29 12.71 21.39
C PRO A 710 2.41 13.20 22.85
N LYS A 711 2.48 14.50 23.06
CA LYS A 711 2.38 15.06 24.41
C LYS A 711 0.92 15.03 24.80
N GLU A 712 0.62 14.49 25.98
CA GLU A 712 -0.70 14.57 26.56
C GLU A 712 -1.14 16.04 26.60
N SER A 713 -2.33 16.32 26.10
CA SER A 713 -2.92 17.64 25.95
C SER A 713 -3.55 18.12 27.25
#